data_abd11b896db9436abb41eb1a3913aecc
#
_entry.id   abd11b896db9436abb41eb1a3913aecc
#
_cell.length_a   1.000
_cell.length_b   1.000
_cell.length_c   1.000
_cell.angle_alpha   90.00
_cell.angle_beta   90.00
_cell.angle_gamma   90.00
#
_symmetry.space_group_name_H-M   'P 1'
#
loop_
_entity.id
_entity.type
_entity.pdbx_description
1 polymer ?
#
loop_
_entity_poly.entity_id
_entity_poly.type
_entity_poly.pdbx_seq_one_letter_code
_entity_poly.pdbx_strand_id
1 'polypeptide(L)'
;MIFPDYNNLNLSKIGDEILSYWKDNNIFEKSIQSREGAKPFIFFEGPPSANGLPGIHHVLARTIKDIFPRYKTMKGFQVNRKAGWDTHGLPIELGVEKKLGITKEDIGTKISVEDYNSECKKEVMKYTHIWNDLTSKMGYWVNMNDPYITYESKYMESVWWLLKEIYKKNLIYKGYTIQPYSPKAGTGLSSHELNQPGTYQDVTDTTVTAQFKAVENTLPSFLQINSPVYFLAWTTTPWTLPSNTALTVGSNIEYVLIKSYNQYTFQLTNVILAKALVSKQFNGKYFQANNLEEVDDFKKEDKKIPYFICNSFRGKDLLGIKYEQLLNYALPNDNPENAFRVIAGDFVTTEDGTGIVHTAPTFGADDALVAKQANPEIPPLLVKDENDNLVPLVDLQGKFRPEMKEFAGKFVKNEYYTDDNIPDKSIDVELAIKLKIENKAFKVEKYKHSYPNCWRTDKPILYYPLDSWFIKVSEFKENMYDLNKSINWKPKSTGEGRFGNWLENANDWNLSRSRFWGIPLPIWRTEDGKEVICIGSIEELKNEMQQSIAAGFMDEDIYKEFIVNDFSKTNYDKVDLHKNIVDKIILCSKSGEKMFREPDLIDVWFDSGSMPYAQWHYPFENKTLIDDNKAFPADFIAEGVDQTRGWFYTLHAIGTSVFNSIAYKNVVSN
;
A
#
# COMPACT_ATOMS: atom_id res chain seq x y z
N MET A 1 -21.90 -43.76 -34.10
CA MET A 1 -22.35 -42.44 -33.66
C MET A 1 -22.35 -41.55 -34.90
N ILE A 2 -23.49 -41.10 -35.37
CA ILE A 2 -23.59 -40.21 -36.54
C ILE A 2 -23.50 -38.80 -36.00
N PHE A 3 -22.48 -38.04 -36.39
CA PHE A 3 -22.37 -36.64 -36.02
C PHE A 3 -23.40 -35.82 -36.79
N PRO A 4 -24.01 -34.78 -36.18
CA PRO A 4 -24.96 -33.90 -36.88
C PRO A 4 -24.25 -33.19 -38.04
N ASP A 5 -24.94 -33.06 -39.16
CA ASP A 5 -24.48 -32.32 -40.34
C ASP A 5 -25.02 -30.86 -40.24
N TYR A 6 -24.13 -29.90 -40.26
CA TYR A 6 -24.47 -28.47 -40.16
C TYR A 6 -24.32 -27.81 -41.53
N ASN A 7 -25.42 -27.71 -42.27
CA ASN A 7 -25.43 -27.07 -43.61
C ASN A 7 -25.08 -25.58 -43.57
N ASN A 8 -25.32 -24.89 -42.45
CA ASN A 8 -24.93 -23.51 -42.21
C ASN A 8 -24.26 -23.41 -40.84
N LEU A 9 -23.03 -22.92 -40.81
CA LEU A 9 -22.26 -22.77 -39.57
C LEU A 9 -22.76 -21.52 -38.77
N ASN A 10 -23.63 -21.77 -37.80
CA ASN A 10 -24.03 -20.78 -36.79
C ASN A 10 -23.42 -21.17 -35.44
N LEU A 11 -22.25 -20.65 -35.11
CA LEU A 11 -21.50 -21.01 -33.91
C LEU A 11 -22.27 -20.72 -32.62
N SER A 12 -23.04 -19.64 -32.58
CA SER A 12 -23.85 -19.29 -31.41
C SER A 12 -24.92 -20.34 -31.13
N LYS A 13 -25.69 -20.72 -32.16
CA LYS A 13 -26.72 -21.74 -32.03
C LYS A 13 -26.15 -23.11 -31.68
N ILE A 14 -25.06 -23.50 -32.33
CA ILE A 14 -24.36 -24.75 -32.02
C ILE A 14 -23.85 -24.74 -30.58
N GLY A 15 -23.30 -23.61 -30.12
CA GLY A 15 -22.86 -23.43 -28.75
C GLY A 15 -23.98 -23.67 -27.75
N ASP A 16 -25.15 -23.06 -27.98
CA ASP A 16 -26.33 -23.25 -27.12
C ASP A 16 -26.83 -24.68 -27.08
N GLU A 17 -26.85 -25.38 -28.24
CA GLU A 17 -27.21 -26.79 -28.33
C GLU A 17 -26.22 -27.70 -27.54
N ILE A 18 -24.92 -27.43 -27.63
CA ILE A 18 -23.89 -28.16 -26.88
C ILE A 18 -23.96 -27.91 -25.39
N LEU A 19 -24.18 -26.64 -24.97
CA LEU A 19 -24.33 -26.30 -23.55
C LEU A 19 -25.54 -27.02 -22.95
N SER A 20 -26.67 -27.05 -23.66
CA SER A 20 -27.85 -27.79 -23.22
C SER A 20 -27.54 -29.29 -23.08
N TYR A 21 -26.89 -29.86 -24.09
CA TYR A 21 -26.46 -31.28 -24.03
C TYR A 21 -25.56 -31.57 -22.84
N TRP A 22 -24.58 -30.70 -22.55
CA TRP A 22 -23.67 -30.89 -21.40
C TRP A 22 -24.42 -30.83 -20.08
N LYS A 23 -25.35 -29.91 -19.94
CA LYS A 23 -26.17 -29.75 -18.73
C LYS A 23 -27.08 -30.96 -18.52
N ASP A 24 -27.86 -31.35 -19.54
CA ASP A 24 -28.83 -32.42 -19.46
C ASP A 24 -28.19 -33.79 -19.19
N ASN A 25 -26.92 -33.93 -19.58
CA ASN A 25 -26.17 -35.17 -19.42
C ASN A 25 -25.11 -35.12 -18.31
N ASN A 26 -24.98 -34.05 -17.55
CA ASN A 26 -23.99 -33.85 -16.48
C ASN A 26 -22.56 -34.13 -16.96
N ILE A 27 -22.19 -33.59 -18.13
CA ILE A 27 -20.92 -33.98 -18.82
C ILE A 27 -19.71 -33.51 -18.01
N PHE A 28 -19.77 -32.33 -17.34
CA PHE A 28 -18.71 -31.83 -16.51
C PHE A 28 -18.44 -32.75 -15.31
N GLU A 29 -19.46 -33.11 -14.56
CA GLU A 29 -19.38 -34.00 -13.39
C GLU A 29 -18.90 -35.41 -13.82
N LYS A 30 -19.43 -35.96 -14.90
CA LYS A 30 -18.98 -37.24 -15.48
C LYS A 30 -17.51 -37.19 -15.87
N SER A 31 -17.00 -36.05 -16.34
CA SER A 31 -15.58 -35.91 -16.69
C SER A 31 -14.65 -36.08 -15.51
N ILE A 32 -15.10 -35.74 -14.30
CA ILE A 32 -14.38 -35.94 -13.06
C ILE A 32 -14.57 -37.35 -12.51
N GLN A 33 -15.84 -37.81 -12.41
CA GLN A 33 -16.20 -39.09 -11.82
C GLN A 33 -15.59 -40.27 -12.61
N SER A 34 -15.61 -40.23 -13.95
CA SER A 34 -15.02 -41.28 -14.79
C SER A 34 -13.49 -41.40 -14.68
N ARG A 35 -12.86 -40.49 -13.94
CA ARG A 35 -11.41 -40.44 -13.66
C ARG A 35 -11.12 -40.55 -12.18
N GLU A 36 -12.07 -41.01 -11.39
CA GLU A 36 -11.86 -41.23 -9.96
C GLU A 36 -10.72 -42.25 -9.77
N GLY A 37 -9.77 -41.91 -8.88
CA GLY A 37 -8.55 -42.70 -8.67
C GLY A 37 -7.45 -42.50 -9.71
N ALA A 38 -7.67 -41.76 -10.79
CA ALA A 38 -6.63 -41.40 -11.74
C ALA A 38 -5.68 -40.34 -11.14
N LYS A 39 -4.50 -40.17 -11.76
CA LYS A 39 -3.54 -39.13 -11.33
C LYS A 39 -4.19 -37.76 -11.32
N PRO A 40 -4.15 -37.02 -10.20
CA PRO A 40 -4.71 -35.69 -10.14
C PRO A 40 -3.88 -34.70 -10.97
N PHE A 41 -4.56 -33.71 -11.52
CA PHE A 41 -3.96 -32.46 -12.03
C PHE A 41 -4.55 -31.29 -11.25
N ILE A 42 -3.73 -30.68 -10.40
CA ILE A 42 -4.15 -29.67 -9.43
C ILE A 42 -4.22 -28.31 -10.13
N PHE A 43 -5.40 -27.71 -10.12
CA PHE A 43 -5.66 -26.40 -10.70
C PHE A 43 -6.24 -25.47 -9.63
N PHE A 44 -5.72 -24.25 -9.56
CA PHE A 44 -6.29 -23.19 -8.72
C PHE A 44 -6.95 -22.12 -9.59
N GLU A 45 -8.19 -21.79 -9.24
CA GLU A 45 -8.94 -20.67 -9.79
C GLU A 45 -8.70 -19.44 -8.96
N GLY A 46 -8.20 -18.35 -9.59
CA GLY A 46 -8.11 -17.05 -8.95
C GLY A 46 -9.53 -16.51 -8.68
N PRO A 47 -9.84 -16.15 -7.42
CA PRO A 47 -11.20 -15.73 -7.07
C PRO A 47 -11.50 -14.33 -7.62
N PRO A 48 -12.51 -14.18 -8.51
CA PRO A 48 -12.95 -12.85 -8.91
C PRO A 48 -13.66 -12.16 -7.75
N SER A 49 -13.60 -10.82 -7.73
CA SER A 49 -14.40 -10.01 -6.82
C SER A 49 -15.87 -10.05 -7.23
N ALA A 50 -16.74 -10.51 -6.33
CA ALA A 50 -18.16 -10.77 -6.62
C ALA A 50 -19.02 -9.50 -6.79
N ASN A 51 -18.50 -8.34 -6.41
CA ASN A 51 -19.20 -7.04 -6.48
C ASN A 51 -18.95 -6.27 -7.79
N GLY A 52 -18.10 -6.80 -8.70
CA GLY A 52 -17.83 -6.20 -10.01
C GLY A 52 -18.45 -6.97 -11.16
N LEU A 53 -18.77 -6.27 -12.26
CA LEU A 53 -19.22 -6.91 -13.50
C LEU A 53 -18.03 -7.55 -14.23
N PRO A 54 -18.22 -8.73 -14.88
CA PRO A 54 -17.18 -9.33 -15.69
C PRO A 54 -16.85 -8.48 -16.93
N GLY A 55 -15.55 -8.32 -17.20
CA GLY A 55 -15.06 -7.65 -18.42
C GLY A 55 -14.43 -8.63 -19.41
N ILE A 56 -14.09 -8.15 -20.62
CA ILE A 56 -13.52 -8.97 -21.69
C ILE A 56 -12.17 -9.62 -21.30
N HIS A 57 -11.37 -8.97 -20.46
CA HIS A 57 -10.12 -9.54 -19.95
C HIS A 57 -10.36 -10.80 -19.10
N HIS A 58 -11.48 -10.88 -18.36
CA HIS A 58 -11.86 -12.09 -17.64
C HIS A 58 -12.21 -13.25 -18.61
N VAL A 59 -12.85 -12.93 -19.74
CA VAL A 59 -13.16 -13.93 -20.77
C VAL A 59 -11.88 -14.53 -21.33
N LEU A 60 -10.87 -13.69 -21.63
CA LEU A 60 -9.58 -14.16 -22.16
C LEU A 60 -8.88 -15.08 -21.16
N ALA A 61 -8.71 -14.63 -19.91
CA ALA A 61 -8.06 -15.42 -18.86
C ALA A 61 -8.76 -16.75 -18.62
N ARG A 62 -10.10 -16.78 -18.55
CA ARG A 62 -10.91 -17.99 -18.35
C ARG A 62 -10.82 -18.95 -19.53
N THR A 63 -10.75 -18.45 -20.76
CA THR A 63 -10.54 -19.29 -21.95
C THR A 63 -9.19 -20.00 -21.89
N ILE A 64 -8.12 -19.28 -21.52
CA ILE A 64 -6.79 -19.87 -21.36
C ILE A 64 -6.80 -20.91 -20.23
N LYS A 65 -7.40 -20.59 -19.09
CA LYS A 65 -7.52 -21.51 -17.95
C LYS A 65 -8.22 -22.82 -18.36
N ASP A 66 -9.31 -22.76 -19.11
CA ASP A 66 -10.10 -23.93 -19.48
C ASP A 66 -9.36 -24.89 -20.42
N ILE A 67 -8.52 -24.38 -21.33
CA ILE A 67 -7.78 -25.19 -22.29
C ILE A 67 -6.90 -26.23 -21.61
N PHE A 68 -6.12 -25.85 -20.62
CA PHE A 68 -5.17 -26.76 -19.96
C PHE A 68 -5.87 -27.85 -19.13
N PRO A 69 -6.81 -27.56 -18.23
CA PRO A 69 -7.61 -28.54 -17.53
C PRO A 69 -8.38 -29.49 -18.46
N ARG A 70 -8.99 -28.98 -19.55
CA ARG A 70 -9.65 -29.85 -20.55
C ARG A 70 -8.67 -30.82 -21.22
N TYR A 71 -7.54 -30.29 -21.69
CA TYR A 71 -6.51 -31.12 -22.29
C TYR A 71 -6.02 -32.21 -21.33
N LYS A 72 -5.78 -31.87 -20.08
CA LYS A 72 -5.37 -32.83 -19.05
C LYS A 72 -6.47 -33.85 -18.75
N THR A 73 -7.74 -33.45 -18.73
CA THR A 73 -8.90 -34.34 -18.61
C THR A 73 -8.93 -35.32 -19.77
N MET A 74 -8.74 -34.87 -21.02
CA MET A 74 -8.66 -35.77 -22.21
C MET A 74 -7.47 -36.72 -22.13
N LYS A 75 -6.37 -36.35 -21.47
CA LYS A 75 -5.21 -37.21 -21.23
C LYS A 75 -5.39 -38.18 -20.07
N GLY A 76 -6.57 -38.24 -19.45
CA GLY A 76 -6.89 -39.21 -18.40
C GLY A 76 -6.62 -38.72 -16.97
N PHE A 77 -6.23 -37.47 -16.77
CA PHE A 77 -6.07 -36.94 -15.40
C PHE A 77 -7.43 -36.60 -14.77
N GLN A 78 -7.54 -36.80 -13.47
CA GLN A 78 -8.63 -36.24 -12.69
C GLN A 78 -8.34 -34.77 -12.42
N VAL A 79 -9.23 -33.87 -12.85
CA VAL A 79 -9.05 -32.40 -12.68
C VAL A 79 -10.24 -31.83 -11.91
N ASN A 80 -10.07 -31.69 -10.61
CA ASN A 80 -11.02 -30.96 -9.77
C ASN A 80 -10.81 -29.45 -9.96
N ARG A 81 -11.91 -28.71 -10.15
CA ARG A 81 -11.91 -27.30 -10.49
C ARG A 81 -12.91 -26.57 -9.60
N LYS A 82 -12.45 -26.10 -8.44
CA LYS A 82 -13.29 -25.41 -7.46
C LYS A 82 -13.34 -23.93 -7.81
N ALA A 83 -14.54 -23.35 -7.94
CA ALA A 83 -14.73 -21.91 -8.04
C ALA A 83 -14.46 -21.22 -6.71
N GLY A 84 -14.26 -19.90 -6.74
CA GLY A 84 -14.08 -19.10 -5.54
C GLY A 84 -14.55 -17.67 -5.72
N TRP A 85 -14.82 -17.00 -4.60
CA TRP A 85 -15.22 -15.60 -4.55
C TRP A 85 -14.37 -14.83 -3.55
N ASP A 86 -13.73 -13.76 -4.04
CA ASP A 86 -13.12 -12.74 -3.19
C ASP A 86 -14.20 -11.75 -2.77
N THR A 87 -14.43 -11.67 -1.46
CA THR A 87 -15.64 -11.03 -0.90
C THR A 87 -15.34 -9.94 0.11
N HIS A 88 -14.09 -9.57 0.28
CA HIS A 88 -13.65 -8.53 1.22
C HIS A 88 -12.99 -7.33 0.54
N GLY A 89 -12.73 -6.29 1.31
CA GLY A 89 -11.85 -5.18 0.96
C GLY A 89 -12.54 -3.95 0.35
N LEU A 90 -11.69 -3.01 -0.02
CA LEU A 90 -12.09 -1.66 -0.47
C LEU A 90 -13.14 -1.61 -1.57
N PRO A 91 -13.17 -2.49 -2.59
CA PRO A 91 -14.17 -2.39 -3.64
C PRO A 91 -15.61 -2.50 -3.12
N ILE A 92 -15.81 -3.39 -2.14
CA ILE A 92 -17.12 -3.59 -1.53
C ILE A 92 -17.47 -2.38 -0.65
N GLU A 93 -16.55 -1.99 0.23
CA GLU A 93 -16.73 -0.90 1.17
C GLU A 93 -17.04 0.43 0.47
N LEU A 94 -16.23 0.82 -0.52
CA LEU A 94 -16.46 2.04 -1.31
C LEU A 94 -17.79 2.00 -2.08
N GLY A 95 -18.20 0.83 -2.55
CA GLY A 95 -19.51 0.62 -3.17
C GLY A 95 -20.66 0.87 -2.19
N VAL A 96 -20.55 0.35 -0.97
CA VAL A 96 -21.55 0.52 0.10
C VAL A 96 -21.56 1.97 0.61
N GLU A 97 -20.40 2.58 0.84
CA GLU A 97 -20.29 4.00 1.22
C GLU A 97 -21.00 4.90 0.21
N LYS A 98 -20.75 4.68 -1.09
CA LYS A 98 -21.42 5.41 -2.16
C LYS A 98 -22.94 5.19 -2.17
N LYS A 99 -23.40 3.94 -1.97
CA LYS A 99 -24.81 3.58 -1.91
C LYS A 99 -25.53 4.26 -0.75
N LEU A 100 -24.88 4.30 0.41
CA LEU A 100 -25.46 4.88 1.64
C LEU A 100 -25.25 6.41 1.74
N GLY A 101 -24.42 7.00 0.87
CA GLY A 101 -24.08 8.43 0.91
C GLY A 101 -23.26 8.82 2.16
N ILE A 102 -22.42 7.92 2.63
CA ILE A 102 -21.57 8.09 3.83
C ILE A 102 -20.08 8.06 3.48
N THR A 103 -19.26 8.47 4.44
CA THR A 103 -17.81 8.32 4.39
C THR A 103 -17.32 7.34 5.47
N LYS A 104 -16.04 6.98 5.45
CA LYS A 104 -15.44 6.12 6.47
C LYS A 104 -15.66 6.64 7.90
N GLU A 105 -15.59 7.95 8.09
CA GLU A 105 -15.73 8.62 9.39
C GLU A 105 -17.16 8.53 9.96
N ASP A 106 -18.12 8.25 9.12
CA ASP A 106 -19.53 8.08 9.52
C ASP A 106 -19.79 6.70 10.14
N ILE A 107 -18.89 5.72 9.89
CA ILE A 107 -19.03 4.35 10.38
C ILE A 107 -18.61 4.32 11.86
N GLY A 108 -19.48 3.77 12.70
CA GLY A 108 -19.34 3.81 14.16
C GLY A 108 -19.95 5.06 14.82
N THR A 109 -20.41 6.04 14.00
CA THR A 109 -21.05 7.29 14.49
C THR A 109 -22.45 7.46 13.93
N LYS A 110 -22.64 7.57 12.62
CA LYS A 110 -23.94 7.69 11.95
C LYS A 110 -24.59 6.34 11.63
N ILE A 111 -23.75 5.33 11.39
CA ILE A 111 -24.16 3.94 11.16
C ILE A 111 -23.31 3.04 12.04
N SER A 112 -23.89 2.01 12.66
CA SER A 112 -23.13 1.04 13.44
C SER A 112 -22.20 0.20 12.53
N VAL A 113 -21.08 -0.29 13.07
CA VAL A 113 -20.18 -1.21 12.33
C VAL A 113 -20.93 -2.48 11.93
N GLU A 114 -21.86 -2.94 12.76
CA GLU A 114 -22.68 -4.13 12.52
C GLU A 114 -23.62 -3.93 11.31
N ASP A 115 -24.36 -2.81 11.26
CA ASP A 115 -25.23 -2.49 10.12
C ASP A 115 -24.43 -2.30 8.85
N TYR A 116 -23.28 -1.62 8.94
CA TYR A 116 -22.39 -1.42 7.80
C TYR A 116 -21.87 -2.75 7.25
N ASN A 117 -21.34 -3.65 8.09
CA ASN A 117 -20.87 -4.97 7.68
C ASN A 117 -22.01 -5.84 7.13
N SER A 118 -23.22 -5.72 7.67
CA SER A 118 -24.42 -6.37 7.12
C SER A 118 -24.74 -5.90 5.70
N GLU A 119 -24.63 -4.59 5.42
CA GLU A 119 -24.81 -4.06 4.07
C GLU A 119 -23.68 -4.52 3.12
N CYS A 120 -22.43 -4.56 3.58
CA CYS A 120 -21.32 -5.12 2.80
C CYS A 120 -21.58 -6.59 2.41
N LYS A 121 -22.01 -7.40 3.36
CA LYS A 121 -22.34 -8.82 3.12
C LYS A 121 -23.49 -9.01 2.13
N LYS A 122 -24.47 -8.11 2.10
CA LYS A 122 -25.58 -8.13 1.11
C LYS A 122 -25.11 -7.74 -0.29
N GLU A 123 -24.25 -6.72 -0.39
CA GLU A 123 -23.81 -6.18 -1.69
C GLU A 123 -22.73 -7.05 -2.36
N VAL A 124 -21.92 -7.77 -1.59
CA VAL A 124 -20.78 -8.48 -2.13
C VAL A 124 -21.14 -9.58 -3.13
N MET A 125 -22.26 -10.27 -2.95
CA MET A 125 -22.71 -11.36 -3.84
C MET A 125 -23.64 -10.90 -4.96
N LYS A 126 -23.81 -9.59 -5.14
CA LYS A 126 -24.81 -8.99 -6.05
C LYS A 126 -24.70 -9.43 -7.50
N TYR A 127 -23.50 -9.61 -8.02
CA TYR A 127 -23.28 -9.92 -9.43
C TYR A 127 -22.89 -11.39 -9.70
N THR A 128 -22.92 -12.25 -8.70
CA THR A 128 -22.54 -13.67 -8.84
C THR A 128 -23.35 -14.41 -9.92
N HIS A 129 -24.66 -14.08 -10.06
CA HIS A 129 -25.50 -14.65 -11.09
C HIS A 129 -25.01 -14.30 -12.51
N ILE A 130 -24.55 -13.05 -12.74
CA ILE A 130 -24.00 -12.61 -14.04
C ILE A 130 -22.70 -13.35 -14.34
N TRP A 131 -21.85 -13.54 -13.33
CA TRP A 131 -20.62 -14.31 -13.46
C TRP A 131 -20.89 -15.78 -13.77
N ASN A 132 -21.89 -16.38 -13.13
CA ASN A 132 -22.30 -17.76 -13.36
C ASN A 132 -22.87 -17.94 -14.78
N ASP A 133 -23.70 -17.01 -15.24
CA ASP A 133 -24.24 -17.01 -16.60
C ASP A 133 -23.12 -16.87 -17.64
N LEU A 134 -22.18 -15.94 -17.44
CA LEU A 134 -21.02 -15.79 -18.32
C LEU A 134 -20.19 -17.06 -18.36
N THR A 135 -19.86 -17.63 -17.19
CA THR A 135 -19.08 -18.87 -17.06
C THR A 135 -19.74 -20.02 -17.84
N SER A 136 -21.07 -20.15 -17.68
CA SER A 136 -21.85 -21.16 -18.41
C SER A 136 -21.83 -20.91 -19.91
N LYS A 137 -22.10 -19.69 -20.38
CA LYS A 137 -22.10 -19.31 -21.79
C LYS A 137 -20.77 -19.51 -22.48
N MET A 138 -19.66 -19.26 -21.79
CA MET A 138 -18.33 -19.54 -22.29
C MET A 138 -18.05 -21.04 -22.42
N GLY A 139 -18.85 -21.88 -21.80
CA GLY A 139 -18.55 -23.31 -21.65
C GLY A 139 -17.34 -23.57 -20.77
N TYR A 140 -17.01 -22.65 -19.87
CA TYR A 140 -15.89 -22.81 -18.93
C TYR A 140 -16.25 -23.83 -17.85
N TRP A 141 -15.47 -24.91 -17.75
CA TRP A 141 -15.71 -25.99 -16.81
C TRP A 141 -15.06 -25.70 -15.46
N VAL A 142 -15.86 -25.22 -14.52
CA VAL A 142 -15.49 -25.00 -13.12
C VAL A 142 -16.70 -25.32 -12.23
N ASN A 143 -16.45 -25.93 -11.06
CA ASN A 143 -17.51 -26.25 -10.12
C ASN A 143 -17.98 -24.98 -9.38
N MET A 144 -19.15 -24.47 -9.78
CA MET A 144 -19.80 -23.32 -9.18
C MET A 144 -20.82 -23.70 -8.09
N ASN A 145 -21.06 -24.99 -7.85
CA ASN A 145 -22.04 -25.45 -6.85
C ASN A 145 -21.47 -25.50 -5.44
N ASP A 146 -20.14 -25.60 -5.32
CA ASP A 146 -19.41 -25.61 -4.05
C ASP A 146 -18.19 -24.66 -4.14
N PRO A 147 -18.41 -23.35 -4.31
CA PRO A 147 -17.31 -22.38 -4.33
C PRO A 147 -16.77 -22.15 -2.91
N TYR A 148 -15.49 -21.82 -2.80
CA TYR A 148 -15.01 -21.22 -1.55
C TYR A 148 -15.37 -19.71 -1.53
N ILE A 149 -15.65 -19.18 -0.36
CA ILE A 149 -16.05 -17.78 -0.18
C ILE A 149 -15.23 -17.21 0.98
N THR A 150 -14.49 -16.13 0.74
CA THR A 150 -13.50 -15.64 1.70
C THR A 150 -14.11 -15.11 3.00
N TYR A 151 -15.40 -14.68 3.02
CA TYR A 151 -16.08 -14.27 4.25
C TYR A 151 -16.65 -15.42 5.09
N GLU A 152 -16.61 -16.66 4.62
CA GLU A 152 -17.09 -17.80 5.43
C GLU A 152 -16.15 -18.09 6.60
N SER A 153 -16.71 -18.39 7.77
CA SER A 153 -15.94 -18.57 9.01
C SER A 153 -14.88 -19.67 8.93
N LYS A 154 -15.14 -20.76 8.19
CA LYS A 154 -14.14 -21.80 7.91
C LYS A 154 -12.93 -21.25 7.14
N TYR A 155 -13.18 -20.43 6.13
CA TYR A 155 -12.12 -19.81 5.35
C TYR A 155 -11.30 -18.85 6.22
N MET A 156 -12.00 -17.98 6.98
CA MET A 156 -11.37 -17.01 7.87
C MET A 156 -10.53 -17.68 8.97
N GLU A 157 -11.01 -18.80 9.53
CA GLU A 157 -10.26 -19.58 10.52
C GLU A 157 -8.95 -20.12 9.96
N SER A 158 -8.96 -20.65 8.72
CA SER A 158 -7.73 -21.08 8.04
C SER A 158 -6.76 -19.92 7.79
N VAL A 159 -7.27 -18.74 7.46
CA VAL A 159 -6.45 -17.51 7.30
C VAL A 159 -5.80 -17.13 8.64
N TRP A 160 -6.54 -17.18 9.74
CA TRP A 160 -6.00 -16.94 11.09
C TRP A 160 -4.92 -17.95 11.46
N TRP A 161 -5.13 -19.23 11.12
CA TRP A 161 -4.11 -20.25 11.34
C TRP A 161 -2.83 -19.97 10.57
N LEU A 162 -2.90 -19.59 9.28
CA LEU A 162 -1.74 -19.24 8.47
C LEU A 162 -0.96 -18.07 9.08
N LEU A 163 -1.67 -17.02 9.51
CA LEU A 163 -1.03 -15.89 10.19
C LEU A 163 -0.35 -16.30 11.49
N LYS A 164 -0.99 -17.15 12.28
CA LYS A 164 -0.39 -17.68 13.51
C LYS A 164 0.89 -18.47 13.23
N GLU A 165 0.94 -19.26 12.16
CA GLU A 165 2.16 -19.99 11.78
C GLU A 165 3.29 -19.03 11.38
N ILE A 166 2.97 -17.93 10.68
CA ILE A 166 3.94 -16.86 10.37
C ILE A 166 4.38 -16.14 11.65
N TYR A 167 3.44 -15.85 12.57
CA TYR A 167 3.71 -15.25 13.87
C TYR A 167 4.66 -16.11 14.73
N LYS A 168 4.43 -17.41 14.82
CA LYS A 168 5.30 -18.37 15.55
C LYS A 168 6.75 -18.36 15.03
N LYS A 169 6.95 -18.01 13.76
CA LYS A 169 8.28 -17.88 13.14
C LYS A 169 8.92 -16.50 13.38
N ASN A 170 8.30 -15.63 14.21
CA ASN A 170 8.72 -14.25 14.46
C ASN A 170 8.81 -13.38 13.19
N LEU A 171 8.01 -13.71 12.18
CA LEU A 171 7.94 -12.98 10.92
C LEU A 171 6.85 -11.90 10.90
N ILE A 172 6.07 -11.74 11.98
CA ILE A 172 5.08 -10.66 12.13
C ILE A 172 5.56 -9.70 13.21
N TYR A 173 5.53 -8.41 12.91
CA TYR A 173 5.89 -7.35 13.86
C TYR A 173 5.02 -6.11 13.67
N LYS A 174 4.92 -5.30 14.72
CA LYS A 174 4.30 -3.98 14.70
C LYS A 174 5.39 -2.92 14.52
N GLY A 175 5.19 -1.98 13.61
CA GLY A 175 6.14 -0.92 13.31
C GLY A 175 5.47 0.40 12.98
N TYR A 176 6.02 1.49 13.53
CA TYR A 176 5.67 2.86 13.16
C TYR A 176 6.63 3.32 12.06
N THR A 177 6.13 3.48 10.86
CA THR A 177 6.93 3.85 9.68
C THR A 177 6.16 4.78 8.76
N ILE A 178 6.90 5.49 7.90
CA ILE A 178 6.31 6.27 6.82
C ILE A 178 5.85 5.31 5.73
N GLN A 179 4.56 5.31 5.45
CA GLN A 179 3.91 4.36 4.56
C GLN A 179 3.06 5.07 3.51
N PRO A 180 2.84 4.44 2.35
CA PRO A 180 1.82 4.89 1.42
C PRO A 180 0.44 4.83 2.08
N TYR A 181 -0.25 5.95 2.06
CA TYR A 181 -1.58 6.11 2.66
C TYR A 181 -2.52 6.80 1.68
N SER A 182 -3.72 6.30 1.53
CA SER A 182 -4.76 6.93 0.72
C SER A 182 -5.75 7.68 1.62
N PRO A 183 -5.72 9.03 1.67
CA PRO A 183 -6.73 9.79 2.41
C PRO A 183 -8.15 9.51 1.94
N LYS A 184 -8.34 9.33 0.62
CA LYS A 184 -9.67 9.04 0.04
C LYS A 184 -10.21 7.66 0.40
N ALA A 185 -9.33 6.65 0.52
CA ALA A 185 -9.70 5.31 0.98
C ALA A 185 -9.64 5.18 2.51
N GLY A 186 -8.98 6.11 3.20
CA GLY A 186 -8.81 6.10 4.66
C GLY A 186 -7.98 4.93 5.18
N THR A 187 -7.00 4.44 4.41
CA THR A 187 -6.18 3.28 4.79
C THR A 187 -4.77 3.33 4.21
N GLY A 188 -3.82 2.65 4.88
CA GLY A 188 -2.51 2.36 4.34
C GLY A 188 -2.58 1.39 3.15
N LEU A 189 -1.56 1.44 2.31
CA LEU A 189 -1.40 0.58 1.14
C LEU A 189 -0.08 -0.20 1.26
N SER A 190 -0.05 -1.39 0.69
CA SER A 190 1.18 -2.17 0.57
C SER A 190 1.98 -1.76 -0.67
N SER A 191 3.28 -2.10 -0.68
CA SER A 191 4.15 -1.78 -1.82
C SER A 191 3.70 -2.45 -3.12
N HIS A 192 3.10 -3.64 -3.06
CA HIS A 192 2.59 -4.30 -4.26
C HIS A 192 1.32 -3.63 -4.81
N GLU A 193 0.48 -3.02 -3.97
CA GLU A 193 -0.66 -2.21 -4.42
C GLU A 193 -0.20 -0.95 -5.16
N LEU A 194 0.89 -0.31 -4.73
CA LEU A 194 1.48 0.83 -5.45
C LEU A 194 2.10 0.46 -6.80
N ASN A 195 2.43 -0.81 -6.99
CA ASN A 195 3.02 -1.30 -8.23
C ASN A 195 2.01 -1.93 -9.20
N GLN A 196 0.70 -1.76 -8.94
CA GLN A 196 -0.35 -2.12 -9.89
C GLN A 196 -0.31 -1.21 -11.13
N PRO A 197 -0.69 -1.73 -12.31
CA PRO A 197 -0.74 -0.93 -13.54
C PRO A 197 -1.63 0.31 -13.38
N GLY A 198 -1.15 1.47 -13.86
CA GLY A 198 -1.90 2.73 -13.82
C GLY A 198 -1.84 3.48 -12.49
N THR A 199 -1.19 2.94 -11.46
CA THR A 199 -1.02 3.62 -10.17
C THR A 199 -0.20 4.90 -10.31
N TYR A 200 0.92 4.85 -11.05
CA TYR A 200 1.72 6.03 -11.32
C TYR A 200 1.19 6.77 -12.55
N GLN A 201 0.87 8.04 -12.35
CA GLN A 201 0.33 8.92 -13.40
C GLN A 201 1.19 10.17 -13.56
N ASP A 202 1.30 10.64 -14.80
CA ASP A 202 1.99 11.89 -15.09
C ASP A 202 1.14 13.08 -14.63
N VAL A 203 1.67 13.85 -13.69
CA VAL A 203 1.04 15.08 -13.17
C VAL A 203 1.91 16.29 -13.44
N THR A 204 1.31 17.48 -13.43
CA THR A 204 2.04 18.74 -13.56
C THR A 204 1.81 19.59 -12.31
N ASP A 205 2.75 19.51 -11.40
CA ASP A 205 2.67 20.21 -10.11
C ASP A 205 3.41 21.55 -10.11
N THR A 206 3.07 22.38 -9.15
CA THR A 206 3.83 23.60 -8.84
C THR A 206 4.99 23.22 -7.95
N THR A 207 6.22 23.49 -8.41
CA THR A 207 7.44 23.23 -7.65
C THR A 207 8.04 24.51 -7.11
N VAL A 208 8.75 24.41 -5.99
CA VAL A 208 9.41 25.53 -5.33
C VAL A 208 10.88 25.20 -5.07
N THR A 209 11.78 26.06 -5.51
CA THR A 209 13.14 26.15 -4.97
C THR A 209 13.10 27.17 -3.84
N ALA A 210 13.13 26.69 -2.60
CA ALA A 210 13.04 27.53 -1.41
C ALA A 210 14.42 28.00 -0.93
N GLN A 211 14.47 29.19 -0.30
CA GLN A 211 15.65 29.80 0.30
C GLN A 211 15.61 29.64 1.83
N PHE A 212 16.46 28.78 2.36
CA PHE A 212 16.60 28.54 3.80
C PHE A 212 17.75 29.39 4.33
N LYS A 213 17.46 30.40 5.15
CA LYS A 213 18.45 31.33 5.68
C LYS A 213 19.37 30.64 6.70
N ALA A 214 20.66 30.63 6.46
CA ALA A 214 21.64 30.08 7.39
C ALA A 214 21.76 30.96 8.64
N VAL A 215 21.99 30.36 9.81
CA VAL A 215 22.25 31.05 11.06
C VAL A 215 23.72 31.48 11.09
N GLU A 216 23.99 32.78 11.08
CA GLU A 216 25.31 33.37 10.84
C GLU A 216 26.41 32.82 11.75
N ASN A 217 26.14 32.68 13.06
CA ASN A 217 27.13 32.17 14.03
C ASN A 217 27.48 30.70 13.89
N THR A 218 26.80 29.99 13.00
CA THR A 218 27.11 28.56 12.68
C THR A 218 27.86 28.40 11.35
N LEU A 219 28.05 29.50 10.62
CA LEU A 219 28.76 29.45 9.33
C LEU A 219 30.26 29.27 9.52
N PRO A 220 30.89 28.36 8.80
CA PRO A 220 32.35 28.24 8.74
C PRO A 220 32.97 29.52 8.13
N SER A 221 34.24 29.76 8.40
CA SER A 221 34.94 30.99 8.00
C SER A 221 34.86 31.31 6.50
N PHE A 222 34.88 30.27 5.66
CA PHE A 222 34.80 30.44 4.19
C PHE A 222 33.40 30.85 3.68
N LEU A 223 32.36 30.82 4.55
CA LEU A 223 30.99 31.29 4.27
C LEU A 223 30.63 32.54 5.07
N GLN A 224 31.51 33.02 5.93
CA GLN A 224 31.29 34.27 6.69
C GLN A 224 31.50 35.47 5.77
N ILE A 225 30.38 36.00 5.27
CA ILE A 225 30.29 37.20 4.44
C ILE A 225 29.34 38.21 5.09
N ASN A 226 29.51 39.50 4.78
CA ASN A 226 28.72 40.58 5.41
C ASN A 226 27.24 40.67 4.88
N SER A 227 26.66 39.54 4.54
CA SER A 227 25.29 39.47 4.03
C SER A 227 24.70 38.06 4.22
N PRO A 228 23.37 37.90 4.31
CA PRO A 228 22.74 36.61 4.57
C PRO A 228 23.09 35.54 3.52
N VAL A 229 23.32 34.31 3.99
CA VAL A 229 23.55 33.13 3.17
C VAL A 229 22.32 32.23 3.25
N TYR A 230 21.93 31.64 2.11
CA TYR A 230 20.76 30.77 2.02
C TYR A 230 21.13 29.44 1.39
N PHE A 231 20.56 28.36 1.88
CA PHE A 231 20.56 27.07 1.18
C PHE A 231 19.38 27.04 0.22
N LEU A 232 19.60 26.58 -1.02
CA LEU A 232 18.52 26.33 -1.97
C LEU A 232 18.12 24.86 -1.94
N ALA A 233 16.87 24.59 -1.55
CA ALA A 233 16.31 23.25 -1.65
C ALA A 233 15.05 23.25 -2.53
N TRP A 234 14.94 22.27 -3.41
CA TRP A 234 13.84 22.15 -4.37
C TRP A 234 12.87 21.05 -3.94
N THR A 235 11.58 21.28 -4.15
CA THR A 235 10.53 20.28 -3.88
C THR A 235 9.43 20.33 -4.94
N THR A 236 8.88 19.13 -5.27
CA THR A 236 7.66 18.96 -6.07
C THR A 236 6.39 18.98 -5.21
N THR A 237 6.54 18.97 -3.89
CA THR A 237 5.45 18.93 -2.90
C THR A 237 5.58 20.06 -1.89
N PRO A 238 5.32 21.33 -2.27
CA PRO A 238 5.45 22.49 -1.38
C PRO A 238 4.67 22.36 -0.08
N TRP A 239 3.57 21.58 -0.06
CA TRP A 239 2.77 21.34 1.13
C TRP A 239 3.53 20.62 2.25
N THR A 240 4.69 19.98 1.98
CA THR A 240 5.54 19.36 3.00
C THR A 240 6.54 20.35 3.64
N LEU A 241 6.76 21.52 3.03
CA LEU A 241 7.71 22.53 3.55
C LEU A 241 7.46 22.98 5.01
N PRO A 242 6.20 23.10 5.48
CA PRO A 242 5.94 23.39 6.89
C PRO A 242 6.48 22.34 7.87
N SER A 243 6.64 21.10 7.41
CA SER A 243 7.15 19.97 8.20
C SER A 243 8.65 19.72 8.02
N ASN A 244 9.37 20.64 7.38
CA ASN A 244 10.83 20.60 7.25
C ASN A 244 11.51 20.64 8.62
N THR A 245 12.47 19.73 8.85
CA THR A 245 13.30 19.73 10.07
C THR A 245 14.80 19.56 9.79
N ALA A 246 15.19 19.26 8.55
CA ALA A 246 16.59 19.23 8.13
C ALA A 246 16.77 19.58 6.65
N LEU A 247 18.00 19.88 6.26
CA LEU A 247 18.46 19.93 4.87
C LEU A 247 19.52 18.86 4.69
N THR A 248 19.33 17.97 3.68
CA THR A 248 20.26 16.88 3.44
C THR A 248 21.14 17.15 2.23
N VAL A 249 22.44 16.98 2.40
CA VAL A 249 23.47 17.15 1.35
C VAL A 249 24.26 15.87 1.11
N GLY A 250 24.75 15.68 -0.11
CA GLY A 250 25.70 14.60 -0.40
C GLY A 250 27.10 14.99 0.01
N SER A 251 27.72 14.26 0.95
CA SER A 251 29.05 14.60 1.54
C SER A 251 30.14 14.84 0.49
N ASN A 252 30.12 14.11 -0.63
CA ASN A 252 31.13 14.16 -1.69
C ASN A 252 30.74 15.05 -2.87
N ILE A 253 29.52 15.60 -2.88
CA ILE A 253 29.05 16.51 -3.93
C ILE A 253 29.77 17.87 -3.78
N GLU A 254 30.11 18.50 -4.90
CA GLU A 254 30.68 19.85 -4.95
C GLU A 254 29.54 20.86 -4.93
N TYR A 255 29.60 21.80 -3.97
CA TYR A 255 28.65 22.91 -3.81
C TYR A 255 29.35 24.22 -4.06
N VAL A 256 28.59 25.25 -4.41
CA VAL A 256 29.09 26.60 -4.64
C VAL A 256 28.28 27.62 -3.87
N LEU A 257 28.95 28.69 -3.45
CA LEU A 257 28.32 29.92 -2.99
C LEU A 257 28.19 30.88 -4.17
N ILE A 258 27.00 31.35 -4.45
CA ILE A 258 26.69 32.27 -5.53
C ILE A 258 26.10 33.57 -4.97
N LYS A 259 26.68 34.69 -5.35
CA LYS A 259 26.12 36.04 -5.10
C LYS A 259 25.23 36.43 -6.30
N SER A 260 23.99 36.84 -6.01
CA SER A 260 23.01 37.27 -7.02
C SER A 260 21.86 38.02 -6.35
N TYR A 261 20.77 38.21 -7.08
CA TYR A 261 19.51 38.79 -6.59
C TYR A 261 18.35 37.84 -6.82
N ASN A 262 17.40 37.86 -5.86
CA ASN A 262 16.16 37.08 -6.01
C ASN A 262 15.31 37.66 -7.17
N GLN A 263 14.84 36.83 -8.08
CA GLN A 263 14.10 37.25 -9.28
C GLN A 263 12.70 37.83 -8.99
N TYR A 264 12.17 37.70 -7.77
CA TYR A 264 10.84 38.18 -7.39
C TYR A 264 10.91 39.45 -6.58
N THR A 265 11.83 39.53 -5.61
CA THR A 265 11.95 40.64 -4.67
C THR A 265 13.07 41.62 -5.04
N PHE A 266 14.00 41.18 -5.89
CA PHE A 266 15.24 41.88 -6.25
C PHE A 266 16.14 42.18 -5.04
N GLN A 267 15.98 41.43 -3.95
CA GLN A 267 16.89 41.52 -2.80
C GLN A 267 18.16 40.76 -3.09
N LEU A 268 19.29 41.30 -2.62
CA LEU A 268 20.59 40.62 -2.67
C LEU A 268 20.48 39.25 -1.97
N THR A 269 20.99 38.22 -2.59
CA THR A 269 20.96 36.87 -2.05
C THR A 269 22.28 36.15 -2.31
N ASN A 270 22.81 35.47 -1.30
CA ASN A 270 23.96 34.56 -1.45
C ASN A 270 23.46 33.15 -1.24
N VAL A 271 23.50 32.33 -2.28
CA VAL A 271 22.85 31.04 -2.25
C VAL A 271 23.84 29.89 -2.43
N ILE A 272 23.56 28.79 -1.72
CA ILE A 272 24.31 27.54 -1.79
C ILE A 272 23.51 26.50 -2.54
N LEU A 273 24.11 25.86 -3.57
CA LEU A 273 23.56 24.73 -4.28
C LEU A 273 24.70 23.90 -4.90
N ALA A 274 24.37 22.70 -5.40
CA ALA A 274 25.35 21.86 -6.08
C ALA A 274 25.84 22.55 -7.37
N LYS A 275 27.16 22.57 -7.60
CA LYS A 275 27.82 23.18 -8.75
C LYS A 275 27.24 22.67 -10.08
N ALA A 276 27.01 21.38 -10.19
CA ALA A 276 26.46 20.74 -11.40
C ALA A 276 25.05 21.25 -11.77
N LEU A 277 24.30 21.82 -10.83
CA LEU A 277 22.92 22.27 -11.01
C LEU A 277 22.77 23.80 -11.15
N VAL A 278 23.88 24.54 -11.13
CA VAL A 278 23.86 26.01 -11.29
C VAL A 278 23.11 26.42 -12.55
N SER A 279 23.43 25.83 -13.69
CA SER A 279 22.81 26.18 -14.98
C SER A 279 21.31 25.88 -15.04
N LYS A 280 20.82 24.90 -14.26
CA LYS A 280 19.39 24.58 -14.14
C LYS A 280 18.62 25.61 -13.30
N GLN A 281 19.26 26.17 -12.27
CA GLN A 281 18.63 27.14 -11.39
C GLN A 281 18.81 28.59 -11.88
N PHE A 282 19.99 28.90 -12.41
CA PHE A 282 20.34 30.22 -12.92
C PHE A 282 20.21 30.28 -14.44
N ASN A 283 18.99 30.08 -14.94
CA ASN A 283 18.64 30.14 -16.36
C ASN A 283 17.63 31.29 -16.65
N GLY A 284 17.27 31.49 -17.89
CA GLY A 284 16.23 32.42 -18.33
C GLY A 284 16.52 33.87 -17.97
N LYS A 285 16.15 34.27 -16.74
CA LYS A 285 16.34 35.64 -16.24
C LYS A 285 17.76 35.96 -15.77
N TYR A 286 18.60 34.93 -15.62
CA TYR A 286 19.94 35.08 -15.05
C TYR A 286 21.02 35.01 -16.15
N PHE A 287 22.19 35.60 -15.87
CA PHE A 287 23.42 35.42 -16.65
C PHE A 287 24.63 35.38 -15.71
N GLN A 288 25.66 34.67 -16.06
CA GLN A 288 26.88 34.59 -15.28
C GLN A 288 27.72 35.87 -15.52
N ALA A 289 28.00 36.59 -14.46
CA ALA A 289 28.86 37.76 -14.43
C ALA A 289 30.35 37.35 -14.50
N ASN A 290 31.19 38.21 -15.07
CA ASN A 290 32.63 37.99 -15.14
C ASN A 290 33.36 38.32 -13.80
N ASN A 291 32.81 39.21 -13.01
CA ASN A 291 33.36 39.67 -11.73
C ASN A 291 32.24 40.09 -10.75
N LEU A 292 32.59 40.35 -9.51
CA LEU A 292 31.66 40.83 -8.46
C LEU A 292 31.10 42.22 -8.72
N GLU A 293 31.86 43.08 -9.37
CA GLU A 293 31.44 44.47 -9.66
C GLU A 293 30.19 44.46 -10.57
N GLU A 294 30.14 43.60 -11.60
CA GLU A 294 28.95 43.43 -12.44
C GLU A 294 27.71 42.98 -11.62
N VAL A 295 27.88 42.28 -10.52
CA VAL A 295 26.78 41.91 -9.62
C VAL A 295 26.37 43.12 -8.75
N ASP A 296 27.33 43.87 -8.26
CA ASP A 296 27.06 45.01 -7.37
C ASP A 296 26.47 46.20 -8.14
N ASP A 297 26.72 46.33 -9.42
CA ASP A 297 26.16 47.35 -10.32
C ASP A 297 24.71 47.08 -10.77
N PHE A 298 24.12 45.92 -10.44
CA PHE A 298 22.79 45.52 -10.89
C PHE A 298 21.70 46.49 -10.41
N LYS A 299 20.81 46.81 -11.34
CA LYS A 299 19.62 47.64 -11.12
C LYS A 299 18.35 46.82 -11.46
N LYS A 300 17.27 47.09 -10.74
CA LYS A 300 15.99 46.39 -10.89
C LYS A 300 15.42 46.50 -12.32
N GLU A 301 15.77 47.55 -13.01
CA GLU A 301 15.36 47.82 -14.39
C GLU A 301 16.13 47.02 -15.44
N ASP A 302 17.22 46.34 -15.08
CA ASP A 302 18.03 45.54 -15.97
C ASP A 302 17.24 44.30 -16.46
N LYS A 303 17.44 43.95 -17.74
CA LYS A 303 16.71 42.85 -18.40
C LYS A 303 17.03 41.46 -17.80
N LYS A 304 18.26 41.33 -17.30
CA LYS A 304 18.75 40.06 -16.71
C LYS A 304 19.47 40.31 -15.39
N ILE A 305 19.39 39.34 -14.53
CA ILE A 305 19.98 39.35 -13.19
C ILE A 305 21.38 38.71 -13.26
N PRO A 306 22.45 39.39 -12.85
CA PRO A 306 23.78 38.80 -12.81
C PRO A 306 23.93 37.82 -11.63
N TYR A 307 24.74 36.76 -11.82
CA TYR A 307 25.21 35.94 -10.75
C TYR A 307 26.70 35.67 -10.87
N PHE A 308 27.37 35.53 -9.72
CA PHE A 308 28.81 35.22 -9.65
C PHE A 308 29.09 34.12 -8.66
N ILE A 309 29.89 33.12 -9.07
CA ILE A 309 30.30 32.00 -8.20
C ILE A 309 31.47 32.47 -7.36
N CYS A 310 31.23 32.67 -6.06
CA CYS A 310 32.19 33.22 -5.12
C CYS A 310 33.15 32.19 -4.56
N ASN A 311 32.66 30.96 -4.29
CA ASN A 311 33.43 29.91 -3.65
C ASN A 311 32.90 28.52 -4.01
N SER A 312 33.73 27.49 -3.81
CA SER A 312 33.40 26.07 -4.05
C SER A 312 33.93 25.22 -2.90
N PHE A 313 33.16 24.25 -2.45
CA PHE A 313 33.45 23.40 -1.29
C PHE A 313 32.70 22.04 -1.41
N ARG A 314 32.98 21.12 -0.50
CA ARG A 314 32.30 19.82 -0.47
C ARG A 314 31.11 19.83 0.50
N GLY A 315 30.13 18.95 0.25
CA GLY A 315 28.95 18.85 1.13
C GLY A 315 29.31 18.54 2.58
N LYS A 316 30.37 17.75 2.84
CA LYS A 316 30.87 17.49 4.19
C LYS A 316 31.24 18.76 4.97
N ASP A 317 31.63 19.83 4.27
CA ASP A 317 32.03 21.10 4.87
C ASP A 317 30.82 21.96 5.31
N LEU A 318 29.59 21.55 4.93
CA LEU A 318 28.33 22.18 5.27
C LEU A 318 27.64 21.52 6.48
N LEU A 319 28.08 20.35 6.93
CA LEU A 319 27.42 19.59 7.97
C LEU A 319 27.36 20.34 9.29
N GLY A 320 26.20 20.30 9.93
CA GLY A 320 25.94 20.93 11.22
C GLY A 320 25.61 22.42 11.15
N ILE A 321 25.72 23.08 9.98
CA ILE A 321 25.27 24.46 9.83
C ILE A 321 23.77 24.54 10.13
N LYS A 322 23.36 25.42 11.01
CA LYS A 322 21.94 25.68 11.33
C LYS A 322 21.33 26.69 10.37
N TYR A 323 20.01 26.59 10.18
CA TYR A 323 19.24 27.54 9.40
C TYR A 323 17.94 27.93 10.12
N GLU A 324 17.40 29.09 9.79
CA GLU A 324 16.11 29.56 10.31
C GLU A 324 14.97 28.71 9.70
N GLN A 325 13.99 28.29 10.52
CA GLN A 325 12.83 27.56 10.04
C GLN A 325 12.12 28.35 8.92
N LEU A 326 11.89 27.71 7.79
CA LEU A 326 11.31 28.35 6.59
C LEU A 326 9.88 28.86 6.85
N LEU A 327 9.04 28.01 7.43
CA LEU A 327 7.63 28.28 7.74
C LEU A 327 7.39 27.90 9.22
N ASN A 328 7.36 28.89 10.09
CA ASN A 328 7.34 28.74 11.55
C ASN A 328 5.91 28.58 12.12
N TYR A 329 5.17 27.57 11.63
CA TYR A 329 3.83 27.27 12.14
C TYR A 329 3.86 26.47 13.45
N ALA A 330 4.77 25.52 13.56
CA ALA A 330 4.98 24.70 14.75
C ALA A 330 6.45 24.28 14.86
N LEU A 331 6.86 23.84 16.05
CA LEU A 331 8.16 23.22 16.31
C LEU A 331 7.97 21.71 16.57
N PRO A 332 8.99 20.86 16.34
CA PRO A 332 8.98 19.49 16.81
C PRO A 332 8.69 19.43 18.32
N ASN A 333 7.83 18.49 18.73
CA ASN A 333 7.51 18.32 20.15
C ASN A 333 8.72 17.80 20.95
N ASP A 334 9.50 16.92 20.36
CA ASP A 334 10.65 16.30 21.01
C ASP A 334 11.95 16.86 20.45
N ASN A 335 12.90 17.20 21.31
CA ASN A 335 14.25 17.67 20.99
C ASN A 335 14.32 18.73 19.85
N PRO A 336 13.51 19.81 19.89
CA PRO A 336 13.45 20.79 18.80
C PRO A 336 14.80 21.47 18.52
N GLU A 337 15.73 21.50 19.47
CA GLU A 337 17.09 22.03 19.33
C GLU A 337 17.95 21.24 18.34
N ASN A 338 17.59 19.97 18.05
CA ASN A 338 18.25 19.10 17.09
C ASN A 338 17.77 19.31 15.66
N ALA A 339 16.66 20.02 15.46
CA ALA A 339 16.13 20.36 14.14
C ALA A 339 16.88 21.50 13.45
N PHE A 340 16.50 21.77 12.22
CA PHE A 340 16.91 22.92 11.40
C PHE A 340 18.42 23.06 11.20
N ARG A 341 19.05 21.95 10.82
CA ARG A 341 20.48 21.89 10.47
C ARG A 341 20.72 21.05 9.22
N VAL A 342 21.91 21.23 8.64
CA VAL A 342 22.38 20.47 7.48
C VAL A 342 22.94 19.12 7.94
N ILE A 343 22.50 18.03 7.30
CA ILE A 343 22.91 16.65 7.55
C ILE A 343 23.41 15.99 6.26
N ALA A 344 24.11 14.86 6.36
CA ALA A 344 24.57 14.07 5.24
C ALA A 344 23.54 13.01 4.84
N GLY A 345 23.42 12.71 3.53
CA GLY A 345 22.64 11.59 3.02
C GLY A 345 23.17 11.09 1.68
N ASP A 346 23.26 9.78 1.52
CA ASP A 346 23.84 9.15 0.32
C ASP A 346 22.87 9.12 -0.88
N PHE A 347 21.57 9.34 -0.65
CA PHE A 347 20.56 9.39 -1.70
C PHE A 347 20.50 10.71 -2.47
N VAL A 348 21.25 11.72 -2.04
CA VAL A 348 21.28 13.03 -2.72
C VAL A 348 21.97 12.91 -4.08
N THR A 349 21.26 13.34 -5.13
CA THR A 349 21.75 13.33 -6.51
C THR A 349 21.97 14.73 -7.06
N THR A 350 22.62 14.80 -8.22
CA THR A 350 22.80 16.03 -9.02
C THR A 350 22.10 15.94 -10.37
N GLU A 351 21.09 15.09 -10.48
CA GLU A 351 20.31 14.94 -11.74
C GLU A 351 19.29 16.07 -11.88
N ASP A 352 18.56 16.37 -10.80
CA ASP A 352 17.55 17.44 -10.75
C ASP A 352 17.58 18.22 -9.44
N GLY A 353 16.81 19.32 -9.37
CA GLY A 353 16.71 20.15 -8.19
C GLY A 353 17.91 21.05 -7.93
N THR A 354 18.45 21.02 -6.73
CA THR A 354 19.55 21.89 -6.27
C THR A 354 20.73 21.11 -5.68
N GLY A 355 20.62 19.78 -5.55
CA GLY A 355 21.58 18.94 -4.81
C GLY A 355 21.51 19.12 -3.29
N ILE A 356 20.51 19.82 -2.78
CA ILE A 356 20.15 19.90 -1.36
C ILE A 356 18.70 19.47 -1.24
N VAL A 357 18.44 18.43 -0.44
CA VAL A 357 17.10 17.89 -0.25
C VAL A 357 16.45 18.53 0.97
N HIS A 358 15.26 19.09 0.78
CA HIS A 358 14.35 19.45 1.86
C HIS A 358 13.88 18.16 2.56
N THR A 359 14.21 18.01 3.85
CA THR A 359 13.95 16.79 4.62
C THR A 359 12.78 17.02 5.58
N ALA A 360 11.70 16.26 5.34
CA ALA A 360 10.49 16.23 6.18
C ALA A 360 10.23 14.79 6.65
N PRO A 361 10.79 14.37 7.80
CA PRO A 361 10.72 12.98 8.28
C PRO A 361 9.30 12.44 8.50
N THR A 362 8.30 13.31 8.57
CA THR A 362 6.88 12.94 8.69
C THR A 362 6.23 12.51 7.38
N PHE A 363 6.83 12.83 6.21
CA PHE A 363 6.19 12.62 4.90
C PHE A 363 7.10 12.01 3.84
N GLY A 364 8.33 11.62 4.20
CA GLY A 364 9.28 10.95 3.32
C GLY A 364 9.93 9.76 4.03
N ALA A 365 9.93 8.58 3.40
CA ALA A 365 10.55 7.38 3.98
C ALA A 365 12.08 7.53 4.07
N ASP A 366 12.73 8.01 2.99
CA ASP A 366 14.17 8.29 2.97
C ASP A 366 14.51 9.44 3.92
N ASP A 367 13.64 10.45 4.04
CA ASP A 367 13.77 11.57 4.98
C ASP A 367 13.76 11.07 6.43
N ALA A 368 12.82 10.17 6.76
CA ALA A 368 12.74 9.59 8.11
C ALA A 368 13.98 8.74 8.42
N LEU A 369 14.46 7.98 7.45
CA LEU A 369 15.65 7.14 7.62
C LEU A 369 16.90 7.99 7.88
N VAL A 370 17.17 8.99 7.03
CA VAL A 370 18.37 9.84 7.18
C VAL A 370 18.31 10.70 8.44
N ALA A 371 17.11 11.15 8.82
CA ALA A 371 16.89 11.90 10.06
C ALA A 371 17.25 11.06 11.29
N LYS A 372 16.84 9.79 11.30
CA LYS A 372 17.15 8.83 12.37
C LYS A 372 18.65 8.48 12.43
N GLN A 373 19.32 8.42 11.29
CA GLN A 373 20.76 8.13 11.21
C GLN A 373 21.63 9.34 11.58
N ALA A 374 21.09 10.54 11.59
CA ALA A 374 21.83 11.75 11.96
C ALA A 374 22.23 11.73 13.44
N ASN A 375 23.39 12.32 13.77
CA ASN A 375 23.87 12.44 15.14
C ASN A 375 24.09 13.91 15.54
N PRO A 376 23.30 14.43 16.52
CA PRO A 376 22.11 13.82 17.13
C PRO A 376 20.98 13.56 16.11
N GLU A 377 20.03 12.70 16.44
CA GLU A 377 18.87 12.41 15.58
C GLU A 377 18.07 13.70 15.26
N ILE A 378 17.55 13.81 14.04
CA ILE A 378 16.65 14.89 13.64
C ILE A 378 15.22 14.50 14.01
N PRO A 379 14.52 15.27 14.85
CA PRO A 379 13.14 14.97 15.20
C PRO A 379 12.19 15.20 14.03
N PRO A 380 11.15 14.35 13.88
CA PRO A 380 10.01 14.67 13.02
C PRO A 380 9.21 15.84 13.58
N LEU A 381 8.59 16.64 12.72
CA LEU A 381 7.69 17.68 13.16
C LEU A 381 6.30 17.08 13.44
N LEU A 382 6.05 16.80 14.71
CA LEU A 382 4.77 16.33 15.22
C LEU A 382 4.22 17.34 16.23
N VAL A 383 2.90 17.51 16.24
CA VAL A 383 2.15 18.35 17.16
C VAL A 383 1.20 17.50 18.00
N LYS A 384 0.67 18.03 19.10
CA LYS A 384 -0.31 17.34 19.92
C LYS A 384 -1.72 17.58 19.40
N ASP A 385 -2.50 16.52 19.25
CA ASP A 385 -3.94 16.59 18.99
C ASP A 385 -4.74 16.85 20.29
N GLU A 386 -6.06 16.86 20.20
CA GLU A 386 -6.98 17.09 21.31
C GLU A 386 -6.90 16.00 22.41
N ASN A 387 -6.28 14.86 22.11
CA ASN A 387 -6.10 13.73 23.00
C ASN A 387 -4.63 13.59 23.46
N ASP A 388 -3.80 14.63 23.28
CA ASP A 388 -2.35 14.63 23.55
C ASP A 388 -1.54 13.62 22.69
N ASN A 389 -2.09 13.06 21.61
CA ASN A 389 -1.34 12.20 20.69
C ASN A 389 -0.42 13.05 19.81
N LEU A 390 0.78 12.54 19.53
CA LEU A 390 1.70 13.16 18.57
C LEU A 390 1.26 12.83 17.13
N VAL A 391 0.93 13.85 16.36
CA VAL A 391 0.37 13.73 15.01
C VAL A 391 1.06 14.70 14.04
N PRO A 392 1.12 14.39 12.73
CA PRO A 392 1.62 15.29 11.70
C PRO A 392 0.77 16.57 11.55
N LEU A 393 1.31 17.61 10.91
CA LEU A 393 0.57 18.84 10.55
C LEU A 393 -0.55 18.62 9.52
N VAL A 394 -0.59 17.47 8.86
CA VAL A 394 -1.65 17.04 7.95
C VAL A 394 -2.39 15.89 8.61
N ASP A 395 -3.72 15.91 8.60
CA ASP A 395 -4.56 14.87 9.17
C ASP A 395 -4.73 13.65 8.20
N LEU A 396 -5.41 12.62 8.66
CA LEU A 396 -5.68 11.42 7.87
C LEU A 396 -6.61 11.66 6.66
N GLN A 397 -7.36 12.74 6.64
CA GLN A 397 -8.16 13.17 5.49
C GLN A 397 -7.32 13.92 4.44
N GLY A 398 -6.07 14.25 4.76
CA GLY A 398 -5.18 15.05 3.92
C GLY A 398 -5.41 16.55 4.06
N LYS A 399 -5.91 17.03 5.21
CA LYS A 399 -6.11 18.45 5.52
C LYS A 399 -5.04 18.96 6.47
N PHE A 400 -4.67 20.20 6.31
CA PHE A 400 -3.85 20.89 7.30
C PHE A 400 -4.60 21.08 8.63
N ARG A 401 -3.91 20.81 9.73
CA ARG A 401 -4.39 21.01 11.10
C ARG A 401 -4.44 22.50 11.49
N PRO A 402 -5.11 22.84 12.61
CA PRO A 402 -5.28 24.23 13.06
C PRO A 402 -3.99 25.03 13.20
N GLU A 403 -2.86 24.39 13.52
CA GLU A 403 -1.54 25.00 13.64
C GLU A 403 -1.11 25.74 12.38
N MET A 404 -1.62 25.31 11.22
CA MET A 404 -1.33 25.92 9.93
C MET A 404 -2.09 27.25 9.67
N LYS A 405 -2.82 27.76 10.64
CA LYS A 405 -3.49 29.08 10.62
C LYS A 405 -4.30 29.32 9.35
N GLU A 406 -3.84 30.23 8.46
CA GLU A 406 -4.51 30.59 7.20
C GLU A 406 -4.69 29.42 6.22
N PHE A 407 -3.97 28.34 6.41
CA PHE A 407 -4.08 27.11 5.61
C PHE A 407 -4.85 26.01 6.33
N ALA A 408 -5.27 26.20 7.59
CA ALA A 408 -5.99 25.23 8.37
C ALA A 408 -7.27 24.76 7.67
N GLY A 409 -7.52 23.45 7.69
CA GLY A 409 -8.68 22.80 7.08
C GLY A 409 -8.63 22.66 5.55
N LYS A 410 -7.61 23.21 4.86
CA LYS A 410 -7.43 23.03 3.42
C LYS A 410 -6.77 21.70 3.13
N PHE A 411 -7.23 21.03 2.05
CA PHE A 411 -6.60 19.81 1.57
C PHE A 411 -5.23 20.09 0.91
N VAL A 412 -4.28 19.21 1.15
CA VAL A 412 -2.93 19.30 0.55
C VAL A 412 -2.90 18.92 -0.93
N LYS A 413 -3.94 18.28 -1.44
CA LYS A 413 -4.16 17.97 -2.87
C LYS A 413 -5.57 18.34 -3.29
N ASN A 414 -5.71 18.98 -4.46
CA ASN A 414 -7.01 19.41 -4.98
C ASN A 414 -7.96 18.25 -5.26
N GLU A 415 -7.42 17.07 -5.59
CA GLU A 415 -8.15 15.84 -5.91
C GLU A 415 -8.93 15.26 -4.71
N TYR A 416 -8.71 15.78 -3.51
CA TYR A 416 -9.47 15.38 -2.30
C TYR A 416 -10.75 16.20 -2.10
N TYR A 417 -10.86 17.36 -2.75
CA TYR A 417 -12.12 18.12 -2.76
C TYR A 417 -13.20 17.41 -3.59
N THR A 418 -14.47 17.75 -3.33
CA THR A 418 -15.57 17.43 -4.24
C THR A 418 -15.59 18.43 -5.40
N ASP A 419 -16.07 18.01 -6.57
CA ASP A 419 -16.00 18.80 -7.80
C ASP A 419 -16.54 20.23 -7.66
N ASP A 420 -17.59 20.41 -6.84
CA ASP A 420 -18.21 21.73 -6.60
C ASP A 420 -17.41 22.63 -5.64
N ASN A 421 -16.38 22.11 -4.97
CA ASN A 421 -15.64 22.80 -3.92
C ASN A 421 -14.12 22.92 -4.20
N ILE A 422 -13.68 22.61 -5.41
CA ILE A 422 -12.26 22.72 -5.79
C ILE A 422 -11.86 24.20 -5.78
N PRO A 423 -10.84 24.61 -4.98
CA PRO A 423 -10.40 25.98 -4.96
C PRO A 423 -9.67 26.36 -6.26
N ASP A 424 -9.72 27.65 -6.64
CA ASP A 424 -9.03 28.20 -7.82
C ASP A 424 -7.51 27.99 -7.75
N LYS A 425 -6.94 27.97 -6.55
CA LYS A 425 -5.51 27.76 -6.30
C LYS A 425 -5.33 26.56 -5.39
N SER A 426 -4.45 25.66 -5.80
CA SER A 426 -4.01 24.57 -4.91
C SER A 426 -3.19 25.14 -3.74
N ILE A 427 -3.09 24.38 -2.67
CA ILE A 427 -2.26 24.76 -1.51
C ILE A 427 -0.79 24.97 -1.88
N ASP A 428 -0.26 24.20 -2.83
CA ASP A 428 1.11 24.36 -3.34
C ASP A 428 1.30 25.72 -4.01
N VAL A 429 0.28 26.21 -4.74
CA VAL A 429 0.30 27.55 -5.35
C VAL A 429 0.21 28.65 -4.29
N GLU A 430 -0.65 28.50 -3.29
CA GLU A 430 -0.79 29.47 -2.20
C GLU A 430 0.49 29.60 -1.38
N LEU A 431 1.11 28.46 -1.03
CA LEU A 431 2.41 28.42 -0.33
C LEU A 431 3.52 29.05 -1.18
N ALA A 432 3.55 28.75 -2.49
CA ALA A 432 4.52 29.38 -3.39
C ALA A 432 4.35 30.91 -3.46
N ILE A 433 3.12 31.42 -3.45
CA ILE A 433 2.84 32.87 -3.41
C ILE A 433 3.35 33.48 -2.10
N LYS A 434 3.05 32.86 -0.95
CA LYS A 434 3.53 33.31 0.36
C LYS A 434 5.07 33.36 0.40
N LEU A 435 5.73 32.28 -0.04
CA LEU A 435 7.19 32.21 -0.07
C LEU A 435 7.82 33.26 -0.99
N LYS A 436 7.18 33.60 -2.13
CA LYS A 436 7.63 34.71 -3.01
C LYS A 436 7.55 36.06 -2.30
N ILE A 437 6.43 36.36 -1.63
CA ILE A 437 6.22 37.62 -0.92
C ILE A 437 7.22 37.77 0.23
N GLU A 438 7.51 36.69 0.96
CA GLU A 438 8.43 36.67 2.10
C GLU A 438 9.92 36.55 1.73
N ASN A 439 10.29 36.64 0.44
CA ASN A 439 11.66 36.42 -0.04
C ASN A 439 12.23 35.04 0.33
N LYS A 440 11.39 34.03 0.38
CA LYS A 440 11.75 32.66 0.74
C LYS A 440 11.67 31.68 -0.46
N ALA A 441 11.20 32.12 -1.62
CA ALA A 441 11.24 31.36 -2.86
C ALA A 441 12.29 31.96 -3.82
N PHE A 442 13.22 31.13 -4.27
CA PHE A 442 14.19 31.51 -5.32
C PHE A 442 13.61 31.29 -6.72
N LYS A 443 12.92 30.16 -6.94
CA LYS A 443 12.29 29.80 -8.21
C LYS A 443 10.98 29.05 -7.98
N VAL A 444 9.97 29.33 -8.80
CA VAL A 444 8.69 28.63 -8.81
C VAL A 444 8.35 28.33 -10.26
N GLU A 445 8.11 27.07 -10.56
CA GLU A 445 7.82 26.63 -11.94
C GLU A 445 6.82 25.45 -11.94
N LYS A 446 6.25 25.15 -13.11
CA LYS A 446 5.49 23.92 -13.32
C LYS A 446 6.45 22.83 -13.73
N TYR A 447 6.28 21.65 -13.13
CA TYR A 447 7.12 20.50 -13.38
C TYR A 447 6.27 19.25 -13.61
N LYS A 448 6.53 18.56 -14.72
CA LYS A 448 5.85 17.32 -15.05
C LYS A 448 6.63 16.14 -14.48
N HIS A 449 5.97 15.34 -13.66
CA HIS A 449 6.57 14.15 -13.06
C HIS A 449 5.52 13.06 -12.84
N SER A 450 5.99 11.85 -12.52
CA SER A 450 5.14 10.73 -12.16
C SER A 450 4.78 10.78 -10.68
N TYR A 451 3.49 10.60 -10.35
CA TYR A 451 2.98 10.63 -8.97
C TYR A 451 2.09 9.40 -8.69
N PRO A 452 2.23 8.74 -7.53
CA PRO A 452 1.43 7.55 -7.22
C PRO A 452 0.02 7.90 -6.76
N ASN A 453 -0.96 7.17 -7.32
CA ASN A 453 -2.36 7.22 -6.96
C ASN A 453 -2.80 5.90 -6.31
N CYS A 454 -3.84 5.94 -5.52
CA CYS A 454 -4.49 4.73 -5.01
C CYS A 454 -5.22 4.02 -6.15
N TRP A 455 -4.85 2.77 -6.42
CA TRP A 455 -5.38 1.95 -7.51
C TRP A 455 -6.90 1.73 -7.49
N ARG A 456 -7.56 1.99 -6.33
CA ARG A 456 -9.03 1.84 -6.17
C ARG A 456 -9.80 3.14 -6.25
N THR A 457 -9.21 4.24 -5.79
CA THR A 457 -9.88 5.56 -5.78
C THR A 457 -9.43 6.47 -6.88
N ASP A 458 -8.33 6.12 -7.56
CA ASP A 458 -7.68 6.93 -8.59
C ASP A 458 -7.32 8.35 -8.10
N LYS A 459 -7.06 8.47 -6.79
CA LYS A 459 -6.69 9.73 -6.14
C LYS A 459 -5.26 9.64 -5.59
N PRO A 460 -4.52 10.77 -5.54
CA PRO A 460 -3.16 10.82 -5.01
C PRO A 460 -3.05 10.17 -3.64
N ILE A 461 -1.94 9.51 -3.37
CA ILE A 461 -1.59 9.05 -2.03
C ILE A 461 -0.71 10.07 -1.31
N LEU A 462 -0.57 9.93 0.00
CA LEU A 462 0.45 10.58 0.81
C LEU A 462 1.39 9.51 1.38
N TYR A 463 2.67 9.84 1.55
CA TYR A 463 3.50 9.09 2.48
C TYR A 463 3.21 9.62 3.88
N TYR A 464 2.80 8.74 4.80
CA TYR A 464 2.25 9.14 6.09
C TYR A 464 2.74 8.21 7.21
N PRO A 465 3.05 8.73 8.40
CA PRO A 465 3.44 7.90 9.54
C PRO A 465 2.24 7.11 10.06
N LEU A 466 2.34 5.80 10.02
CA LEU A 466 1.32 4.88 10.50
C LEU A 466 1.93 3.81 11.38
N ASP A 467 1.19 3.42 12.40
CA ASP A 467 1.47 2.24 13.20
C ASP A 467 0.75 1.04 12.57
N SER A 468 1.50 0.08 12.07
CA SER A 468 0.96 -1.03 11.28
C SER A 468 1.64 -2.35 11.60
N TRP A 469 0.96 -3.45 11.28
CA TRP A 469 1.52 -4.79 11.34
C TRP A 469 2.10 -5.20 9.99
N PHE A 470 3.27 -5.81 10.03
CA PHE A 470 4.03 -6.21 8.85
C PHE A 470 4.40 -7.69 8.89
N ILE A 471 4.47 -8.31 7.71
CA ILE A 471 5.19 -9.58 7.52
C ILE A 471 6.60 -9.25 7.03
N LYS A 472 7.63 -9.77 7.70
CA LYS A 472 9.05 -9.58 7.37
C LYS A 472 9.44 -10.37 6.10
N VAL A 473 8.95 -9.93 4.94
CA VAL A 473 9.28 -10.55 3.66
C VAL A 473 10.77 -10.43 3.37
N SER A 474 11.42 -9.38 3.83
CA SER A 474 12.88 -9.17 3.73
C SER A 474 13.70 -10.32 4.29
N GLU A 475 13.20 -11.05 5.31
CA GLU A 475 13.89 -12.19 5.94
C GLU A 475 13.87 -13.47 5.08
N PHE A 476 12.91 -13.61 4.15
CA PHE A 476 12.78 -14.82 3.34
C PHE A 476 12.67 -14.55 1.82
N LYS A 477 12.89 -13.32 1.37
CA LYS A 477 12.81 -12.94 -0.05
C LYS A 477 13.81 -13.69 -0.93
N GLU A 478 14.99 -13.99 -0.44
CA GLU A 478 16.00 -14.79 -1.16
C GLU A 478 15.48 -16.21 -1.44
N ASN A 479 14.83 -16.83 -0.44
CA ASN A 479 14.19 -18.13 -0.59
C ASN A 479 13.02 -18.07 -1.59
N MET A 480 12.20 -17.00 -1.55
CA MET A 480 11.16 -16.78 -2.57
C MET A 480 11.76 -16.70 -3.97
N TYR A 481 12.85 -15.95 -4.12
CA TYR A 481 13.54 -15.80 -5.40
C TYR A 481 14.09 -17.13 -5.91
N ASP A 482 14.71 -17.94 -5.04
CA ASP A 482 15.26 -19.24 -5.40
C ASP A 482 14.16 -20.26 -5.75
N LEU A 483 13.09 -20.33 -4.99
CA LEU A 483 11.93 -21.15 -5.29
C LEU A 483 11.27 -20.78 -6.63
N ASN A 484 11.19 -19.49 -6.96
CA ASN A 484 10.66 -19.00 -8.24
C ASN A 484 11.40 -19.59 -9.46
N LYS A 485 12.70 -19.87 -9.35
CA LYS A 485 13.49 -20.49 -10.43
C LYS A 485 12.97 -21.88 -10.84
N SER A 486 12.26 -22.56 -9.96
CA SER A 486 11.66 -23.87 -10.22
C SER A 486 10.29 -23.78 -10.90
N ILE A 487 9.67 -22.60 -10.99
CA ILE A 487 8.36 -22.36 -11.59
C ILE A 487 8.50 -22.22 -13.11
N ASN A 488 7.69 -22.96 -13.85
CA ASN A 488 7.64 -22.86 -15.32
C ASN A 488 6.72 -21.71 -15.75
N TRP A 489 7.28 -20.55 -16.01
CA TRP A 489 6.56 -19.36 -16.48
C TRP A 489 6.37 -19.33 -17.99
N LYS A 490 5.17 -18.92 -18.42
CA LYS A 490 4.83 -18.60 -19.79
C LYS A 490 4.17 -17.21 -19.86
N PRO A 491 4.85 -16.20 -20.43
CA PRO A 491 6.21 -16.23 -20.99
C PRO A 491 7.29 -16.31 -19.88
N LYS A 492 8.43 -16.90 -20.21
CA LYS A 492 9.57 -17.06 -19.27
C LYS A 492 10.09 -15.72 -18.75
N SER A 493 10.07 -14.69 -19.61
CA SER A 493 10.49 -13.32 -19.26
C SER A 493 9.67 -12.69 -18.12
N THR A 494 8.42 -13.10 -17.91
CA THR A 494 7.63 -12.65 -16.76
C THR A 494 8.21 -13.15 -15.45
N GLY A 495 8.56 -14.45 -15.39
CA GLY A 495 9.11 -15.06 -14.17
C GLY A 495 10.53 -14.62 -13.85
N GLU A 496 11.42 -14.56 -14.85
CA GLU A 496 12.82 -14.16 -14.67
C GLU A 496 12.98 -12.64 -14.53
N GLY A 497 12.22 -11.86 -15.29
CA GLY A 497 12.28 -10.40 -15.29
C GLY A 497 11.32 -9.77 -14.28
N ARG A 498 10.06 -9.50 -14.70
CA ARG A 498 9.10 -8.73 -13.91
C ARG A 498 8.87 -9.30 -12.51
N PHE A 499 8.69 -10.60 -12.36
CA PHE A 499 8.43 -11.24 -11.07
C PHE A 499 9.72 -11.47 -10.28
N GLY A 500 10.79 -11.98 -10.93
CA GLY A 500 12.08 -12.22 -10.29
C GLY A 500 12.67 -10.94 -9.70
N ASN A 501 12.72 -9.86 -10.48
CA ASN A 501 13.21 -8.56 -10.02
C ASN A 501 12.38 -7.99 -8.84
N TRP A 502 11.08 -8.29 -8.82
CA TRP A 502 10.23 -7.91 -7.69
C TRP A 502 10.60 -8.67 -6.42
N LEU A 503 10.79 -9.98 -6.50
CA LEU A 503 11.16 -10.81 -5.35
C LEU A 503 12.52 -10.43 -4.77
N GLU A 504 13.48 -10.14 -5.64
CA GLU A 504 14.83 -9.72 -5.24
C GLU A 504 14.82 -8.42 -4.42
N ASN A 505 13.92 -7.49 -4.79
CA ASN A 505 13.78 -6.18 -4.15
C ASN A 505 12.55 -6.08 -3.24
N ALA A 506 11.96 -7.22 -2.83
CA ALA A 506 10.76 -7.21 -2.01
C ALA A 506 11.01 -6.56 -0.64
N ASN A 507 10.11 -5.65 -0.28
CA ASN A 507 10.02 -5.02 1.04
C ASN A 507 9.07 -5.80 1.95
N ASP A 508 9.09 -5.50 3.24
CA ASP A 508 8.16 -6.06 4.19
C ASP A 508 6.72 -5.72 3.80
N TRP A 509 5.84 -6.69 3.98
CA TRP A 509 4.44 -6.58 3.56
C TRP A 509 3.62 -5.90 4.64
N ASN A 510 3.15 -4.68 4.38
CA ASN A 510 2.17 -4.03 5.23
C ASN A 510 0.84 -4.80 5.20
N LEU A 511 0.53 -5.44 6.32
CA LEU A 511 -0.64 -6.30 6.46
C LEU A 511 -1.88 -5.55 6.95
N SER A 512 -1.70 -4.48 7.71
CA SER A 512 -2.78 -3.71 8.35
C SER A 512 -3.64 -2.94 7.36
N ARG A 513 -4.97 -3.04 7.53
CA ARG A 513 -5.96 -2.20 6.84
C ARG A 513 -6.91 -1.59 7.87
N SER A 514 -6.88 -0.27 7.97
CA SER A 514 -7.74 0.48 8.90
C SER A 514 -9.14 0.66 8.32
N ARG A 515 -9.85 -0.47 8.17
CA ARG A 515 -11.17 -0.58 7.54
C ARG A 515 -12.12 -1.45 8.38
N PHE A 516 -13.30 -1.83 7.84
CA PHE A 516 -14.38 -2.47 8.60
C PHE A 516 -14.84 -3.81 8.02
N TRP A 517 -14.81 -4.02 6.69
CA TRP A 517 -15.25 -5.24 6.01
C TRP A 517 -14.07 -6.04 5.47
N GLY A 518 -13.65 -7.05 6.22
CA GLY A 518 -12.51 -7.91 5.92
C GLY A 518 -12.21 -8.85 7.07
N ILE A 519 -11.20 -9.69 6.93
CA ILE A 519 -10.74 -10.58 7.99
C ILE A 519 -9.96 -9.75 9.03
N PRO A 520 -10.38 -9.74 10.31
CA PRO A 520 -9.67 -9.03 11.36
C PRO A 520 -8.30 -9.64 11.66
N LEU A 521 -7.32 -8.82 12.00
CA LEU A 521 -6.06 -9.30 12.57
C LEU A 521 -6.35 -10.10 13.86
N PRO A 522 -5.92 -11.37 13.96
CA PRO A 522 -6.19 -12.20 15.12
C PRO A 522 -5.18 -11.97 16.24
N ILE A 523 -4.90 -10.72 16.54
CA ILE A 523 -3.88 -10.32 17.52
C ILE A 523 -4.54 -9.51 18.63
N TRP A 524 -4.38 -9.97 19.87
CA TRP A 524 -4.76 -9.26 21.10
C TRP A 524 -3.51 -8.85 21.85
N ARG A 525 -3.54 -7.66 22.46
CA ARG A 525 -2.42 -7.15 23.26
C ARG A 525 -2.89 -6.37 24.48
N THR A 526 -2.05 -6.30 25.50
CA THR A 526 -2.23 -5.39 26.64
C THR A 526 -2.10 -3.94 26.19
N GLU A 527 -2.65 -3.01 26.96
CA GLU A 527 -2.63 -1.59 26.64
C GLU A 527 -1.20 -1.05 26.50
N ASP A 528 -0.29 -1.50 27.36
CA ASP A 528 1.14 -1.16 27.29
C ASP A 528 1.91 -1.92 26.20
N GLY A 529 1.27 -2.87 25.54
CA GLY A 529 1.81 -3.66 24.43
C GLY A 529 2.88 -4.68 24.79
N LYS A 530 3.12 -4.94 26.08
CA LYS A 530 4.15 -5.89 26.49
C LYS A 530 3.75 -7.35 26.30
N GLU A 531 2.48 -7.66 26.45
CA GLU A 531 1.96 -9.00 26.17
C GLU A 531 1.09 -8.99 24.92
N VAL A 532 1.37 -9.95 24.04
CA VAL A 532 0.71 -10.09 22.73
C VAL A 532 0.40 -11.57 22.50
N ILE A 533 -0.84 -11.86 22.06
CA ILE A 533 -1.25 -13.20 21.65
C ILE A 533 -1.81 -13.15 20.22
N CYS A 534 -1.43 -14.11 19.39
CA CYS A 534 -2.00 -14.33 18.08
C CYS A 534 -2.87 -15.60 18.12
N ILE A 535 -4.14 -15.48 17.78
CA ILE A 535 -5.11 -16.58 17.78
C ILE A 535 -5.15 -17.24 16.40
N GLY A 536 -5.14 -18.58 16.37
CA GLY A 536 -5.11 -19.34 15.11
C GLY A 536 -6.34 -20.23 14.88
N SER A 537 -7.30 -20.29 15.80
CA SER A 537 -8.53 -21.08 15.64
C SER A 537 -9.66 -20.58 16.52
N ILE A 538 -10.88 -20.95 16.16
CA ILE A 538 -12.08 -20.68 17.00
C ILE A 538 -11.98 -21.43 18.33
N GLU A 539 -11.48 -22.68 18.32
CA GLU A 539 -11.24 -23.44 19.56
C GLU A 539 -10.30 -22.71 20.51
N GLU A 540 -9.16 -22.23 20.00
CA GLU A 540 -8.22 -21.45 20.80
C GLU A 540 -8.85 -20.18 21.35
N LEU A 541 -9.59 -19.44 20.50
CA LEU A 541 -10.29 -18.23 20.94
C LEU A 541 -11.30 -18.52 22.05
N LYS A 542 -12.05 -19.62 21.95
CA LYS A 542 -12.98 -20.05 23.00
C LYS A 542 -12.25 -20.36 24.31
N ASN A 543 -11.11 -21.04 24.25
CA ASN A 543 -10.30 -21.36 25.44
C ASN A 543 -9.79 -20.09 26.11
N GLU A 544 -9.32 -19.11 25.37
CA GLU A 544 -8.87 -17.82 25.91
C GLU A 544 -10.05 -17.00 26.46
N MET A 545 -11.23 -17.05 25.83
CA MET A 545 -12.46 -16.44 26.39
C MET A 545 -12.86 -17.05 27.73
N GLN A 546 -12.72 -18.37 27.92
CA GLN A 546 -13.01 -19.00 29.24
C GLN A 546 -12.10 -18.47 30.33
N GLN A 547 -10.81 -18.25 30.05
CA GLN A 547 -9.88 -17.62 30.99
C GLN A 547 -10.30 -16.18 31.31
N SER A 548 -10.73 -15.44 30.27
CA SER A 548 -11.20 -14.06 30.39
C SER A 548 -12.49 -13.96 31.23
N ILE A 549 -13.43 -14.90 31.08
CA ILE A 549 -14.64 -14.99 31.88
C ILE A 549 -14.27 -15.29 33.34
N ALA A 550 -13.36 -16.24 33.58
CA ALA A 550 -12.87 -16.55 34.92
C ALA A 550 -12.18 -15.37 35.61
N ALA A 551 -11.51 -14.49 34.83
CA ALA A 551 -10.91 -13.25 35.30
C ALA A 551 -11.92 -12.09 35.46
N GLY A 552 -13.18 -12.27 35.07
CA GLY A 552 -14.23 -11.24 35.16
C GLY A 552 -14.13 -10.14 34.10
N PHE A 553 -13.47 -10.39 32.98
CA PHE A 553 -13.33 -9.42 31.89
C PHE A 553 -14.41 -9.58 30.81
N MET A 554 -15.05 -10.75 30.76
CA MET A 554 -16.21 -11.04 29.91
C MET A 554 -17.29 -11.74 30.75
N ASP A 555 -18.56 -11.50 30.40
CA ASP A 555 -19.70 -12.10 31.10
C ASP A 555 -20.03 -13.50 30.57
N GLU A 556 -19.86 -13.75 29.27
CA GLU A 556 -20.15 -15.03 28.63
C GLU A 556 -19.30 -15.28 27.39
N ASP A 557 -19.22 -16.56 26.99
CA ASP A 557 -18.67 -16.97 25.69
C ASP A 557 -19.66 -16.61 24.56
N ILE A 558 -19.25 -15.69 23.67
CA ILE A 558 -20.10 -15.25 22.55
C ILE A 558 -20.34 -16.36 21.52
N TYR A 559 -19.50 -17.40 21.50
CA TYR A 559 -19.62 -18.59 20.65
C TYR A 559 -20.06 -19.83 21.44
N LYS A 560 -20.84 -19.66 22.52
CA LYS A 560 -21.31 -20.78 23.39
C LYS A 560 -22.05 -21.88 22.63
N GLU A 561 -22.72 -21.56 21.52
CA GLU A 561 -23.46 -22.53 20.70
C GLU A 561 -22.56 -23.29 19.70
N PHE A 562 -21.33 -22.83 19.49
CA PHE A 562 -20.37 -23.50 18.60
C PHE A 562 -19.76 -24.71 19.28
N ILE A 563 -19.82 -25.86 18.60
CA ILE A 563 -19.29 -27.14 19.09
C ILE A 563 -17.92 -27.37 18.41
N VAL A 564 -16.87 -27.44 19.22
CA VAL A 564 -15.52 -27.74 18.76
C VAL A 564 -15.47 -29.13 18.13
N ASN A 565 -14.75 -29.28 17.00
CA ASN A 565 -14.64 -30.50 16.19
C ASN A 565 -15.94 -30.92 15.46
N ASP A 566 -17.01 -30.12 15.48
CA ASP A 566 -18.12 -30.27 14.54
C ASP A 566 -17.92 -29.33 13.35
N PHE A 567 -17.44 -29.89 12.25
CA PHE A 567 -17.15 -29.14 11.01
C PHE A 567 -18.36 -28.99 10.09
N SER A 568 -19.57 -29.24 10.58
CA SER A 568 -20.79 -29.04 9.79
C SER A 568 -20.99 -27.56 9.45
N LYS A 569 -21.57 -27.27 8.29
CA LYS A 569 -21.90 -25.89 7.89
C LYS A 569 -22.80 -25.23 8.93
N THR A 570 -23.82 -25.95 9.40
CA THR A 570 -24.77 -25.46 10.42
C THR A 570 -24.09 -25.06 11.74
N ASN A 571 -22.99 -25.68 12.12
CA ASN A 571 -22.23 -25.28 13.29
C ASN A 571 -21.38 -24.02 13.02
N TYR A 572 -20.74 -23.94 11.87
CA TYR A 572 -19.95 -22.75 11.47
C TYR A 572 -20.79 -21.52 11.15
N ASP A 573 -22.03 -21.69 10.72
CA ASP A 573 -23.00 -20.58 10.53
C ASP A 573 -23.36 -19.85 11.86
N LYS A 574 -23.01 -20.42 13.02
CA LYS A 574 -23.15 -19.79 14.34
C LYS A 574 -22.00 -18.88 14.74
N VAL A 575 -20.90 -18.87 13.96
CA VAL A 575 -19.70 -18.09 14.22
C VAL A 575 -19.55 -17.04 13.15
N ASP A 576 -19.35 -15.80 13.59
CA ASP A 576 -18.94 -14.71 12.73
C ASP A 576 -17.62 -14.11 13.27
N LEU A 577 -16.57 -14.13 12.45
CA LEU A 577 -15.24 -13.63 12.83
C LEU A 577 -14.98 -12.20 12.36
N HIS A 578 -16.01 -11.49 11.85
CA HIS A 578 -15.85 -10.10 11.43
C HIS A 578 -15.67 -9.14 12.61
N LYS A 579 -15.12 -7.97 12.31
CA LYS A 579 -14.73 -6.93 13.27
C LYS A 579 -15.80 -6.56 14.28
N ASN A 580 -17.05 -6.38 13.85
CA ASN A 580 -18.19 -6.04 14.72
C ASN A 580 -18.48 -7.07 15.82
N ILE A 581 -17.98 -8.29 15.67
CA ILE A 581 -18.11 -9.37 16.67
C ILE A 581 -16.83 -9.51 17.48
N VAL A 582 -15.68 -9.74 16.82
CA VAL A 582 -14.45 -10.07 17.52
C VAL A 582 -13.86 -8.90 18.31
N ASP A 583 -14.18 -7.65 17.97
CA ASP A 583 -13.78 -6.47 18.75
C ASP A 583 -14.45 -6.41 20.15
N LYS A 584 -15.52 -7.17 20.36
CA LYS A 584 -16.19 -7.31 21.67
C LYS A 584 -15.44 -8.27 22.60
N ILE A 585 -14.49 -9.04 22.08
CA ILE A 585 -13.75 -10.05 22.85
C ILE A 585 -12.56 -9.39 23.55
N ILE A 586 -12.59 -9.42 24.86
CA ILE A 586 -11.49 -9.00 25.73
C ILE A 586 -10.84 -10.27 26.25
N LEU A 587 -9.54 -10.46 26.03
CA LEU A 587 -8.80 -11.61 26.55
C LEU A 587 -8.07 -11.26 27.84
N CYS A 588 -7.60 -12.30 28.54
CA CYS A 588 -6.81 -12.17 29.75
C CYS A 588 -5.35 -12.52 29.46
N SER A 589 -4.43 -11.61 29.78
CA SER A 589 -2.99 -11.87 29.65
C SER A 589 -2.49 -12.82 30.73
N LYS A 590 -1.26 -13.31 30.55
CA LYS A 590 -0.61 -14.15 31.57
C LYS A 590 -0.36 -13.40 32.89
N SER A 591 -0.17 -12.10 32.83
CA SER A 591 -0.04 -11.22 34.00
C SER A 591 -1.39 -10.87 34.66
N GLY A 592 -2.52 -11.25 34.06
CA GLY A 592 -3.86 -10.95 34.56
C GLY A 592 -4.40 -9.58 34.08
N GLU A 593 -3.84 -8.98 33.03
CA GLU A 593 -4.30 -7.74 32.46
C GLU A 593 -5.27 -7.98 31.29
N LYS A 594 -6.10 -6.97 30.99
CA LYS A 594 -6.98 -7.01 29.82
C LYS A 594 -6.16 -6.90 28.53
N MET A 595 -6.52 -7.72 27.55
CA MET A 595 -5.99 -7.65 26.20
C MET A 595 -7.10 -7.30 25.22
N PHE A 596 -6.84 -6.31 24.39
CA PHE A 596 -7.75 -5.84 23.34
C PHE A 596 -7.22 -6.24 21.98
N ARG A 597 -8.13 -6.56 21.05
CA ARG A 597 -7.76 -6.89 19.70
C ARG A 597 -7.19 -5.65 18.96
N GLU A 598 -6.16 -5.84 18.17
CA GLU A 598 -5.66 -4.81 17.27
C GLU A 598 -6.75 -4.39 16.26
N PRO A 599 -7.05 -3.10 16.10
CA PRO A 599 -8.27 -2.65 15.41
C PRO A 599 -8.28 -2.91 13.91
N ASP A 600 -7.12 -3.15 13.30
CA ASP A 600 -7.01 -3.31 11.85
C ASP A 600 -7.55 -4.65 11.33
N LEU A 601 -7.89 -4.66 10.06
CA LEU A 601 -8.13 -5.84 9.26
C LEU A 601 -6.83 -6.30 8.57
N ILE A 602 -6.86 -7.51 8.04
CA ILE A 602 -5.78 -8.06 7.20
C ILE A 602 -5.92 -7.51 5.77
N ASP A 603 -4.82 -7.35 5.08
CA ASP A 603 -4.79 -7.08 3.64
C ASP A 603 -5.54 -8.17 2.87
N VAL A 604 -6.55 -7.81 2.09
CA VAL A 604 -7.38 -8.74 1.30
C VAL A 604 -6.57 -9.60 0.33
N TRP A 605 -5.38 -9.16 -0.06
CA TRP A 605 -4.45 -9.96 -0.84
C TRP A 605 -3.91 -11.17 -0.07
N PHE A 606 -3.88 -11.10 1.26
CA PHE A 606 -3.58 -12.26 2.10
C PHE A 606 -4.76 -13.24 2.09
N ASP A 607 -6.01 -12.75 2.12
CA ASP A 607 -7.20 -13.59 2.02
C ASP A 607 -7.18 -14.41 0.74
N SER A 608 -7.07 -13.74 -0.41
CA SER A 608 -7.05 -14.41 -1.73
C SER A 608 -5.81 -15.31 -1.92
N GLY A 609 -4.67 -14.92 -1.37
CA GLY A 609 -3.44 -15.73 -1.37
C GLY A 609 -3.49 -16.98 -0.49
N SER A 610 -4.41 -17.03 0.46
CA SER A 610 -4.63 -18.16 1.38
C SER A 610 -5.47 -19.29 0.77
N MET A 611 -6.05 -19.09 -0.43
CA MET A 611 -7.01 -20.01 -1.01
C MET A 611 -6.50 -21.45 -1.19
N PRO A 612 -5.22 -21.74 -1.47
CA PRO A 612 -4.74 -23.11 -1.61
C PRO A 612 -5.06 -23.99 -0.41
N TYR A 613 -5.12 -23.39 0.75
CA TYR A 613 -5.32 -24.04 2.06
C TYR A 613 -6.73 -23.80 2.58
N ALA A 614 -7.19 -22.56 2.58
CA ALA A 614 -8.45 -22.15 3.18
C ALA A 614 -9.69 -22.71 2.44
N GLN A 615 -9.61 -22.99 1.12
CA GLN A 615 -10.68 -23.66 0.39
C GLN A 615 -10.96 -25.09 0.87
N TRP A 616 -10.05 -25.68 1.64
CA TRP A 616 -10.17 -27.02 2.22
C TRP A 616 -10.36 -26.98 3.73
N HIS A 617 -10.45 -25.81 4.31
CA HIS A 617 -10.47 -25.59 5.75
C HIS A 617 -9.24 -26.21 6.45
N TYR A 618 -8.08 -26.14 5.79
CA TYR A 618 -6.82 -26.64 6.34
C TYR A 618 -6.36 -25.74 7.53
N PRO A 619 -5.81 -26.29 8.63
CA PRO A 619 -5.50 -27.71 8.88
C PRO A 619 -6.61 -28.47 9.62
N PHE A 620 -7.78 -27.88 9.83
CA PHE A 620 -8.87 -28.41 10.64
C PHE A 620 -9.58 -29.58 9.97
N GLU A 621 -9.81 -29.44 8.66
CA GLU A 621 -10.34 -30.48 7.77
C GLU A 621 -9.38 -30.78 6.63
N ASN A 622 -9.57 -31.90 5.95
CA ASN A 622 -8.91 -32.26 4.70
C ASN A 622 -7.36 -32.17 4.74
N LYS A 623 -6.78 -32.32 5.93
CA LYS A 623 -5.34 -32.15 6.18
C LYS A 623 -4.46 -32.94 5.21
N THR A 624 -4.82 -34.17 4.91
CA THR A 624 -4.08 -35.05 3.99
C THR A 624 -4.05 -34.56 2.54
N LEU A 625 -4.96 -33.67 2.14
CA LEU A 625 -4.92 -33.07 0.79
C LEU A 625 -3.69 -32.18 0.60
N ILE A 626 -3.29 -31.47 1.65
CA ILE A 626 -2.13 -30.57 1.66
C ILE A 626 -0.86 -31.33 2.06
N ASP A 627 -0.87 -32.03 3.19
CA ASP A 627 0.29 -32.71 3.74
C ASP A 627 0.86 -33.81 2.82
N ASP A 628 -0.01 -34.54 2.10
CA ASP A 628 0.37 -35.59 1.14
C ASP A 628 0.55 -35.05 -0.29
N ASN A 629 0.56 -33.75 -0.51
CA ASN A 629 0.67 -33.10 -1.82
C ASN A 629 -0.42 -33.53 -2.84
N LYS A 630 -1.64 -33.82 -2.37
CA LYS A 630 -2.77 -34.22 -3.21
C LYS A 630 -3.54 -33.04 -3.81
N ALA A 631 -3.50 -31.88 -3.14
CA ALA A 631 -4.15 -30.64 -3.58
C ALA A 631 -3.24 -29.39 -3.50
N PHE A 632 -1.95 -29.57 -3.22
CA PHE A 632 -0.94 -28.51 -3.14
C PHE A 632 0.46 -29.08 -3.43
N PRO A 633 1.37 -28.37 -4.11
CA PRO A 633 1.15 -27.10 -4.86
C PRO A 633 0.34 -27.35 -6.16
N ALA A 634 -0.25 -26.28 -6.73
CA ALA A 634 -0.95 -26.39 -8.01
C ALA A 634 -0.03 -26.85 -9.14
N ASP A 635 -0.54 -27.73 -10.01
CA ASP A 635 0.16 -28.06 -11.26
C ASP A 635 0.04 -26.91 -12.26
N PHE A 636 -1.03 -26.10 -12.19
CA PHE A 636 -1.29 -25.02 -13.14
C PHE A 636 -2.15 -23.90 -12.56
N ILE A 637 -1.76 -22.66 -12.87
CA ILE A 637 -2.55 -21.43 -12.69
C ILE A 637 -2.40 -20.53 -13.93
N ALA A 638 -3.36 -19.64 -14.17
CA ALA A 638 -3.25 -18.62 -15.21
C ALA A 638 -4.07 -17.38 -14.87
N GLU A 639 -3.47 -16.20 -14.93
CA GLU A 639 -4.11 -14.89 -14.74
C GLU A 639 -3.35 -13.81 -15.53
N GLY A 640 -3.84 -12.57 -15.48
CA GLY A 640 -3.19 -11.42 -16.09
C GLY A 640 -1.79 -11.13 -15.53
N VAL A 641 -0.95 -10.46 -16.31
CA VAL A 641 0.43 -10.12 -15.92
C VAL A 641 0.52 -9.19 -14.71
N ASP A 642 -0.53 -8.40 -14.46
CA ASP A 642 -0.68 -7.56 -13.26
C ASP A 642 -0.62 -8.38 -11.97
N GLN A 643 -1.04 -9.65 -11.99
CA GLN A 643 -1.02 -10.54 -10.84
C GLN A 643 0.39 -10.92 -10.34
N THR A 644 1.44 -10.55 -11.06
CA THR A 644 2.82 -10.55 -10.55
C THR A 644 3.02 -9.58 -9.37
N ARG A 645 2.10 -8.63 -9.19
CA ARG A 645 2.00 -7.67 -8.07
C ARG A 645 0.70 -7.86 -7.27
N GLY A 646 0.09 -9.02 -7.37
CA GLY A 646 -1.15 -9.38 -6.72
C GLY A 646 -1.14 -10.85 -6.35
N TRP A 647 -2.06 -11.63 -6.90
CA TRP A 647 -2.33 -13.00 -6.50
C TRP A 647 -1.13 -13.97 -6.67
N PHE A 648 -0.35 -13.87 -7.76
CA PHE A 648 0.85 -14.71 -7.91
C PHE A 648 1.87 -14.47 -6.80
N TYR A 649 2.05 -13.19 -6.42
CA TYR A 649 2.96 -12.82 -5.35
C TYR A 649 2.49 -13.34 -3.99
N THR A 650 1.23 -13.12 -3.65
CA THR A 650 0.70 -13.49 -2.33
C THR A 650 0.62 -15.01 -2.13
N LEU A 651 0.24 -15.77 -3.18
CA LEU A 651 0.33 -17.23 -3.19
C LEU A 651 1.77 -17.69 -2.87
N HIS A 652 2.74 -17.08 -3.54
CA HIS A 652 4.15 -17.46 -3.41
C HIS A 652 4.72 -17.07 -2.04
N ALA A 653 4.38 -15.88 -1.54
CA ALA A 653 4.82 -15.41 -0.23
C ALA A 653 4.28 -16.28 0.92
N ILE A 654 2.98 -16.64 0.90
CA ILE A 654 2.38 -17.51 1.90
C ILE A 654 2.94 -18.94 1.79
N GLY A 655 3.04 -19.49 0.57
CA GLY A 655 3.63 -20.80 0.34
C GLY A 655 5.07 -20.91 0.85
N THR A 656 5.87 -19.88 0.60
CA THR A 656 7.26 -19.82 1.09
C THR A 656 7.33 -19.67 2.60
N SER A 657 6.63 -18.69 3.17
CA SER A 657 6.73 -18.37 4.60
C SER A 657 6.20 -19.49 5.51
N VAL A 658 5.11 -20.16 5.14
CA VAL A 658 4.48 -21.20 5.96
C VAL A 658 5.05 -22.59 5.65
N PHE A 659 5.15 -22.96 4.37
CA PHE A 659 5.44 -24.33 3.94
C PHE A 659 6.83 -24.52 3.31
N ASN A 660 7.59 -23.43 3.14
CA ASN A 660 8.88 -23.45 2.43
C ASN A 660 8.76 -24.10 1.04
N SER A 661 7.71 -23.76 0.30
CA SER A 661 7.34 -24.37 -0.98
C SER A 661 6.82 -23.35 -1.98
N ILE A 662 6.96 -23.67 -3.27
CA ILE A 662 6.18 -22.98 -4.31
C ILE A 662 4.69 -23.28 -4.14
N ALA A 663 3.83 -22.31 -4.46
CA ALA A 663 2.38 -22.55 -4.45
C ALA A 663 1.85 -23.12 -5.77
N TYR A 664 2.61 -22.97 -6.86
CA TYR A 664 2.25 -23.43 -8.20
C TYR A 664 3.49 -23.80 -9.02
N LYS A 665 3.37 -24.83 -9.90
CA LYS A 665 4.48 -25.37 -10.71
C LYS A 665 4.55 -24.73 -12.09
N ASN A 666 3.39 -24.47 -12.71
CA ASN A 666 3.29 -23.87 -14.04
C ASN A 666 2.32 -22.70 -14.01
N VAL A 667 2.69 -21.61 -14.64
CA VAL A 667 1.88 -20.40 -14.72
C VAL A 667 1.87 -19.81 -16.13
N VAL A 668 0.69 -19.48 -16.62
CA VAL A 668 0.51 -18.65 -17.82
C VAL A 668 0.11 -17.25 -17.36
N SER A 669 0.92 -16.27 -17.72
CA SER A 669 0.68 -14.84 -17.48
C SER A 669 0.25 -14.21 -18.80
N ASN A 670 -1.02 -13.81 -18.90
CA ASN A 670 -1.66 -13.26 -20.12
C ASN A 670 -1.86 -11.73 -20.06
#